data_93338c88887e65d25f7046d17cb52d67
#
_entry.id   93338c88887e65d25f7046d17cb52d67
#
_cell.length_a   1.000
_cell.length_b   1.000
_cell.length_c   1.000
_cell.angle_alpha   90.00
_cell.angle_beta   90.00
_cell.angle_gamma   90.00
#
_symmetry.space_group_name_H-M   'P 1'
#
loop_
_entity.id
_entity.type
_entity.pdbx_description
1 polymer ?
#
loop_
_entity_poly.entity_id
_entity_poly.type
_entity_poly.pdbx_seq_one_letter_code
_entity_poly.pdbx_strand_id
1 'polypeptide(L)'
;MKNKLLITTALVALSVSGNAHADVTINSDTVLESEYTDNVIISGGNVTTKDSSTVSLNYPDGKNLTVNGGNLSLNDSTIYTFNGNTEISGDAVLNLNNDSDIDTNKLTISGGTINLNKGELRQNNSFTMTGGTINANGQTQIGSVGRDTEKVEGTVTSYAGGTTDISGGVINVKGGVGLGSSANDIYDNGNVIFGTSIKLRGDATLDIKEGATLFAYENYKIDEPDLDNSDLDVVTFGNKATITMNDNTSKINLAGTLSANINGDDRGKIHFQNSGAQIDGDVEAASLIFEDSHTLSQAVSGEIGGLDIFEIKKGTMVYDKEISGGASSFIVGEGATLDIGTNALHSGGEKGVDSEGVHFKDNSTLAFTVTDKDTYGKIHANYVNISENGTNLNMTLNGAALAKGETTTLKLFNGEDSDTVEIEGKFANLSQNSRYEFTDNGDGTFNVTSVGSATDAVVDAGGSANNAGTAEAWDSVSASTSSPVAAAVTEKLAQLSNSTNAAEQKAYVDALTAVAPEVAPMVQKTQTETANQVFGAVSTRLTGGSISTGGEGMASGDNIFKRGAMWVQGLFNKSKLDDTSKAKGFDADSNGIAFGAEKFVTDDTKVGIGYAYTNTDIDGFMRDTDVDTHTAILYGEYKPSNWYVNGIATYGWSDYEESKSVAGVGVKADYDVETFGLQAMTGYDMNVNGLGITPEAGLRYVHIKQDAYKDSADQRVSANDSDILTGVIGAKVSKSFELSNGMNIKPEARIAATYDLFNDDVNSVVTLANGSAYAVEGEALDRFGMEFGAGVTAEVNDNVELSLGYEGKFREDYQDHTGLINAKYKF
;
A
#
# COMPACT_ATOMS: atom_id res chain seq x y z
N MET A 1 38.81 -12.50 38.56
CA MET A 1 40.13 -11.84 38.68
C MET A 1 40.16 -10.79 37.59
N LYS A 2 40.19 -9.55 38.04
CA LYS A 2 40.16 -8.37 37.18
C LYS A 2 41.58 -8.13 36.64
N ASN A 3 41.77 -8.14 35.32
CA ASN A 3 42.92 -7.55 34.69
C ASN A 3 42.54 -6.19 34.15
N LYS A 4 42.85 -5.15 34.88
CA LYS A 4 42.96 -3.79 34.40
C LYS A 4 44.19 -3.72 33.50
N LEU A 5 44.00 -3.47 32.22
CA LEU A 5 45.05 -3.06 31.31
C LEU A 5 45.34 -1.57 31.58
N LEU A 6 46.57 -1.30 32.05
CA LEU A 6 47.06 0.07 32.17
C LEU A 6 47.29 0.62 30.76
N ILE A 7 46.58 1.66 30.40
CA ILE A 7 46.95 2.51 29.26
C ILE A 7 48.04 3.46 29.71
N THR A 8 49.24 3.26 29.19
CA THR A 8 50.34 4.16 29.39
C THR A 8 50.20 5.32 28.42
N THR A 9 49.74 6.45 28.90
CA THR A 9 49.73 7.71 28.15
C THR A 9 51.18 8.18 28.01
N ALA A 10 51.74 8.07 26.82
CA ALA A 10 52.99 8.74 26.50
C ALA A 10 52.70 10.21 26.19
N LEU A 11 52.81 11.06 27.17
CA LEU A 11 52.77 12.51 27.01
C LEU A 11 54.09 12.93 26.38
N VAL A 12 54.10 13.22 25.07
CA VAL A 12 55.25 13.90 24.45
C VAL A 12 54.99 15.39 24.49
N ALA A 13 55.40 16.03 25.62
CA ALA A 13 55.55 17.46 25.66
C ALA A 13 56.92 17.82 25.04
N LEU A 14 56.91 18.25 23.78
CA LEU A 14 58.07 18.91 23.19
C LEU A 14 57.89 20.42 23.24
N SER A 15 58.43 21.06 24.28
CA SER A 15 58.65 22.49 24.26
C SER A 15 59.96 22.76 23.49
N VAL A 16 59.86 23.20 22.27
CA VAL A 16 60.98 23.72 21.50
C VAL A 16 60.76 25.20 21.23
N SER A 17 61.49 26.02 21.92
CA SER A 17 61.68 27.43 21.59
C SER A 17 62.66 27.52 20.42
N GLY A 18 62.17 27.83 19.23
CA GLY A 18 63.03 28.12 18.09
C GLY A 18 62.25 27.90 16.79
N ASN A 19 62.05 28.92 15.96
CA ASN A 19 61.30 28.97 14.70
C ASN A 19 61.70 27.92 13.65
N ALA A 20 61.27 26.70 13.82
CA ALA A 20 61.20 25.72 12.78
C ALA A 20 59.85 24.97 12.99
N HIS A 21 58.86 25.33 12.21
CA HIS A 21 57.61 24.63 12.18
C HIS A 21 57.86 23.20 11.67
N ALA A 22 57.71 22.20 12.52
CA ALA A 22 57.80 20.78 12.15
C ALA A 22 56.45 20.14 12.29
N ASP A 23 56.03 19.47 11.26
CA ASP A 23 54.74 18.74 11.24
C ASP A 23 54.63 17.77 12.41
N VAL A 24 53.47 17.68 13.01
CA VAL A 24 53.15 16.75 14.11
C VAL A 24 52.78 15.41 13.53
N THR A 25 53.66 14.41 13.61
CA THR A 25 53.38 13.06 13.11
C THR A 25 52.94 12.14 14.26
N ILE A 26 51.73 11.54 14.08
CA ILE A 26 51.11 10.61 15.01
C ILE A 26 51.12 9.20 14.37
N ASN A 27 51.77 8.25 15.04
CA ASN A 27 51.89 6.87 14.56
C ASN A 27 51.56 5.80 15.61
N SER A 28 50.94 6.21 16.72
CA SER A 28 50.54 5.36 17.84
C SER A 28 49.22 5.87 18.43
N ASP A 29 48.61 5.06 19.30
CA ASP A 29 47.34 5.40 19.95
C ASP A 29 47.44 6.74 20.67
N THR A 30 46.59 7.70 20.30
CA THR A 30 46.68 9.09 20.76
C THR A 30 45.29 9.71 20.86
N VAL A 31 45.10 10.60 21.84
CA VAL A 31 43.93 11.49 21.91
C VAL A 31 44.37 12.87 21.42
N LEU A 32 43.69 13.43 20.43
CA LEU A 32 44.05 14.75 19.90
C LEU A 32 43.81 15.86 20.93
N GLU A 33 44.70 16.81 20.95
CA GLU A 33 44.60 18.02 21.77
C GLU A 33 43.66 19.05 21.08
N SER A 34 43.21 20.05 21.82
CA SER A 34 42.29 21.06 21.32
C SER A 34 42.87 22.03 20.29
N GLU A 35 44.20 22.17 20.21
CA GLU A 35 44.86 23.11 19.29
C GLU A 35 46.23 22.59 18.84
N TYR A 36 46.47 22.75 17.49
CA TYR A 36 47.75 22.47 16.87
C TYR A 36 48.23 23.70 16.07
N THR A 37 49.46 24.08 16.20
CA THR A 37 50.06 25.22 15.48
C THR A 37 50.73 24.82 14.17
N ASP A 38 50.84 23.51 13.90
CA ASP A 38 51.52 22.94 12.72
C ASP A 38 50.59 21.88 12.02
N ASN A 39 51.01 21.39 10.85
CA ASN A 39 50.29 20.33 10.18
C ASN A 39 50.25 19.06 11.05
N VAL A 40 49.13 18.33 10.98
CA VAL A 40 48.95 17.06 11.66
C VAL A 40 48.94 15.91 10.65
N ILE A 41 49.85 14.96 10.85
CA ILE A 41 49.97 13.75 10.00
C ILE A 41 49.69 12.51 10.85
N ILE A 42 48.61 11.78 10.52
CA ILE A 42 48.26 10.51 11.17
C ILE A 42 48.73 9.39 10.21
N SER A 43 49.70 8.61 10.66
CA SER A 43 50.31 7.53 9.87
C SER A 43 50.16 6.15 10.51
N GLY A 44 49.52 6.05 11.67
CA GLY A 44 49.26 4.78 12.36
C GLY A 44 48.63 4.99 13.73
N GLY A 45 48.31 3.87 14.39
CA GLY A 45 47.66 3.84 15.69
C GLY A 45 46.14 4.11 15.63
N ASN A 46 45.50 4.10 16.80
CA ASN A 46 44.13 4.52 16.99
C ASN A 46 44.09 5.93 17.55
N VAL A 47 43.73 6.88 16.73
CA VAL A 47 43.68 8.29 17.06
C VAL A 47 42.22 8.67 17.33
N THR A 48 41.96 9.32 18.43
CA THR A 48 40.59 9.73 18.81
C THR A 48 40.58 11.20 19.22
N THR A 49 39.46 11.84 19.17
CA THR A 49 39.21 13.11 19.85
C THR A 49 38.66 12.83 21.24
N LYS A 50 38.71 13.82 22.11
CA LYS A 50 37.97 13.80 23.37
C LYS A 50 36.47 14.06 23.00
N ASP A 51 35.55 13.29 23.55
CA ASP A 51 34.13 13.45 23.28
C ASP A 51 33.66 14.90 23.44
N SER A 52 32.81 15.35 22.52
CA SER A 52 32.25 16.71 22.44
C SER A 52 33.33 17.80 22.43
N SER A 53 34.43 17.58 21.69
CA SER A 53 35.58 18.50 21.62
C SER A 53 35.77 19.11 20.23
N THR A 54 36.31 20.30 20.19
CA THR A 54 36.78 20.95 18.96
C THR A 54 38.28 20.86 18.90
N VAL A 55 38.83 20.40 17.77
CA VAL A 55 40.25 20.39 17.47
C VAL A 55 40.52 21.41 16.39
N SER A 56 41.26 22.44 16.69
CA SER A 56 41.62 23.54 15.78
C SER A 56 43.05 23.40 15.27
N LEU A 57 43.25 23.51 13.96
CA LEU A 57 44.57 23.54 13.32
C LEU A 57 44.94 24.98 12.95
N ASN A 58 45.52 25.70 13.92
CA ASN A 58 46.08 27.05 13.80
C ASN A 58 45.11 28.11 13.24
N TYR A 59 44.07 28.47 14.01
CA TYR A 59 43.16 29.57 13.66
C TYR A 59 43.86 30.93 13.74
N PRO A 60 43.67 31.85 12.75
CA PRO A 60 42.87 31.78 11.53
C PRO A 60 43.62 31.29 10.30
N ASP A 61 44.92 31.05 10.35
CA ASP A 61 45.77 30.77 9.18
C ASP A 61 45.57 29.38 8.60
N GLY A 62 45.12 28.41 9.42
CA GLY A 62 44.81 27.03 9.03
C GLY A 62 46.05 26.19 8.74
N LYS A 63 46.04 24.93 9.12
CA LYS A 63 47.05 23.92 8.83
C LYS A 63 46.42 22.66 8.28
N ASN A 64 47.22 21.85 7.57
CA ASN A 64 46.74 20.65 6.92
C ASN A 64 46.58 19.49 7.90
N LEU A 65 45.54 18.67 7.64
CA LEU A 65 45.39 17.35 8.22
C LEU A 65 45.68 16.29 7.15
N THR A 66 46.63 15.39 7.42
CA THR A 66 46.90 14.25 6.53
C THR A 66 46.69 12.96 7.31
N VAL A 67 45.82 12.07 6.77
CA VAL A 67 45.56 10.72 7.33
C VAL A 67 45.97 9.72 6.25
N ASN A 68 47.16 9.11 6.42
CA ASN A 68 47.68 8.19 5.42
C ASN A 68 47.85 6.75 5.93
N GLY A 69 47.38 6.47 7.16
CA GLY A 69 47.34 5.16 7.78
C GLY A 69 46.74 5.24 9.19
N GLY A 70 46.45 4.07 9.76
CA GLY A 70 45.83 3.98 11.08
C GLY A 70 44.35 4.29 11.08
N ASN A 71 43.80 4.53 12.27
CA ASN A 71 42.37 4.75 12.48
C ASN A 71 42.12 6.08 13.19
N LEU A 72 41.49 7.03 12.54
CA LEU A 72 41.01 8.26 13.16
C LEU A 72 39.53 8.17 13.47
N SER A 73 39.15 8.29 14.73
CA SER A 73 37.73 8.22 15.14
C SER A 73 37.33 9.48 15.90
N LEU A 74 36.33 10.17 15.41
CA LEU A 74 35.70 11.29 16.06
C LEU A 74 34.35 10.83 16.64
N ASN A 75 34.00 11.37 17.80
CA ASN A 75 32.72 11.09 18.43
C ASN A 75 32.16 12.40 19.02
N ASP A 76 31.09 12.91 18.44
CA ASP A 76 30.50 14.19 18.81
C ASP A 76 31.58 15.31 18.86
N SER A 77 32.40 15.41 17.79
CA SER A 77 33.60 16.24 17.77
C SER A 77 33.91 16.80 16.40
N THR A 78 34.42 18.02 16.36
CA THR A 78 34.78 18.73 15.13
C THR A 78 36.31 18.92 14.99
N ILE A 79 36.84 18.70 13.77
CA ILE A 79 38.21 19.12 13.41
C ILE A 79 38.10 20.27 12.40
N TYR A 80 38.65 21.44 12.78
CA TYR A 80 38.74 22.62 11.92
C TYR A 80 40.13 22.77 11.35
N THR A 81 40.26 22.70 10.03
CA THR A 81 41.55 23.06 9.37
C THR A 81 41.52 24.49 8.78
N PHE A 82 40.36 25.17 8.80
CA PHE A 82 40.09 26.51 8.25
C PHE A 82 40.58 26.65 6.80
N ASN A 83 41.65 27.43 6.56
CA ASN A 83 42.27 27.59 5.26
C ASN A 83 43.21 26.42 4.87
N GLY A 84 43.41 25.47 5.78
CA GLY A 84 44.21 24.26 5.54
C GLY A 84 43.42 23.22 4.75
N ASN A 85 44.13 22.20 4.28
CA ASN A 85 43.55 21.13 3.48
C ASN A 85 43.55 19.81 4.28
N THR A 86 42.60 18.93 3.98
CA THR A 86 42.55 17.55 4.50
C THR A 86 42.88 16.57 3.38
N GLU A 87 43.81 15.67 3.60
CA GLU A 87 44.19 14.58 2.70
C GLU A 87 44.02 13.23 3.40
N ILE A 88 43.32 12.29 2.74
CA ILE A 88 43.12 10.92 3.21
C ILE A 88 43.64 9.97 2.13
N SER A 89 44.57 9.08 2.52
CA SER A 89 45.25 8.21 1.57
C SER A 89 45.67 6.88 2.20
N GLY A 90 46.28 5.99 1.41
CA GLY A 90 46.80 4.72 1.89
C GLY A 90 45.74 3.78 2.42
N ASP A 91 45.97 3.17 3.55
CA ASP A 91 45.05 2.26 4.25
C ASP A 91 44.35 2.90 5.47
N ALA A 92 44.27 4.24 5.49
CA ALA A 92 43.65 5.00 6.56
C ALA A 92 42.17 4.62 6.75
N VAL A 93 41.76 4.56 8.02
CA VAL A 93 40.33 4.42 8.36
C VAL A 93 39.90 5.65 9.14
N LEU A 94 38.87 6.33 8.63
CA LEU A 94 38.27 7.49 9.27
C LEU A 94 36.84 7.16 9.69
N ASN A 95 36.52 7.33 10.98
CA ASN A 95 35.17 7.15 11.51
C ASN A 95 34.65 8.46 12.09
N LEU A 96 33.63 9.03 11.51
CA LEU A 96 32.90 10.19 12.02
C LEU A 96 31.56 9.73 12.58
N ASN A 97 31.41 9.80 13.91
CA ASN A 97 30.25 9.29 14.63
C ASN A 97 29.54 10.42 15.37
N ASN A 98 28.18 10.34 15.49
CA ASN A 98 27.38 11.20 16.34
C ASN A 98 27.63 12.71 16.12
N ASP A 99 27.24 13.22 14.96
CA ASP A 99 27.38 14.65 14.59
C ASP A 99 28.83 15.17 14.58
N SER A 100 29.78 14.26 14.33
CA SER A 100 31.19 14.65 14.18
C SER A 100 31.49 15.17 12.79
N ASP A 101 32.30 16.22 12.67
CA ASP A 101 32.63 16.80 11.38
C ASP A 101 34.15 17.12 11.20
N ILE A 102 34.54 17.15 9.94
CA ILE A 102 35.81 17.73 9.51
C ILE A 102 35.50 18.91 8.60
N ASP A 103 35.86 20.10 9.04
CA ASP A 103 35.69 21.35 8.29
C ASP A 103 37.04 21.78 7.73
N THR A 104 37.15 21.83 6.38
CA THR A 104 38.42 22.01 5.71
C THR A 104 38.28 22.93 4.47
N ASN A 105 39.37 23.53 4.01
CA ASN A 105 39.32 24.31 2.76
C ASN A 105 39.22 23.39 1.52
N LYS A 106 40.07 22.35 1.45
CA LYS A 106 40.06 21.37 0.37
C LYS A 106 40.16 19.97 0.97
N LEU A 107 39.36 19.05 0.46
CA LEU A 107 39.40 17.65 0.81
C LEU A 107 39.90 16.82 -0.38
N THR A 108 40.93 16.01 -0.15
CA THR A 108 41.46 15.08 -1.15
C THR A 108 41.45 13.67 -0.58
N ILE A 109 40.86 12.73 -1.28
CA ILE A 109 40.82 11.30 -0.93
C ILE A 109 41.48 10.51 -2.08
N SER A 110 42.62 9.89 -1.81
CA SER A 110 43.33 9.04 -2.77
C SER A 110 43.36 7.56 -2.37
N GLY A 111 42.82 7.21 -1.18
CA GLY A 111 42.75 5.85 -0.66
C GLY A 111 42.03 5.83 0.68
N GLY A 112 42.05 4.67 1.34
CA GLY A 112 41.45 4.48 2.67
C GLY A 112 39.95 4.24 2.66
N THR A 113 39.39 4.14 3.87
CA THR A 113 37.95 3.94 4.10
C THR A 113 37.43 5.00 5.06
N ILE A 114 36.39 5.69 4.69
CA ILE A 114 35.72 6.71 5.48
C ILE A 114 34.31 6.23 5.80
N ASN A 115 33.99 6.15 7.09
CA ASN A 115 32.66 5.79 7.57
C ASN A 115 32.01 7.02 8.22
N LEU A 116 31.01 7.54 7.58
CA LEU A 116 30.19 8.64 8.08
C LEU A 116 28.96 8.03 8.76
N ASN A 117 28.99 7.98 10.09
CA ASN A 117 27.87 7.46 10.90
C ASN A 117 27.18 8.65 11.59
N LYS A 118 26.38 9.40 10.86
CA LYS A 118 25.84 10.73 11.22
C LYS A 118 26.94 11.79 11.34
N GLY A 119 28.02 11.67 10.58
CA GLY A 119 29.13 12.63 10.56
C GLY A 119 29.17 13.34 9.21
N GLU A 120 29.93 14.46 9.17
CA GLU A 120 29.98 15.32 8.01
C GLU A 120 31.42 15.62 7.55
N LEU A 121 31.58 15.68 6.23
CA LEU A 121 32.79 16.17 5.59
C LEU A 121 32.48 17.50 4.91
N ARG A 122 32.87 18.60 5.51
CA ARG A 122 32.62 19.95 5.02
C ARG A 122 33.87 20.53 4.39
N GLN A 123 33.83 21.04 3.16
CA GLN A 123 34.89 21.79 2.52
C GLN A 123 34.38 23.11 1.96
N ASN A 124 35.25 24.14 2.04
CA ASN A 124 34.90 25.48 1.56
C ASN A 124 35.19 25.70 0.06
N ASN A 125 36.04 24.89 -0.57
CA ASN A 125 36.53 25.14 -1.93
C ASN A 125 36.37 23.92 -2.87
N SER A 126 37.01 22.76 -2.52
CA SER A 126 36.95 21.62 -3.42
C SER A 126 37.02 20.28 -2.69
N PHE A 127 36.29 19.30 -3.25
CA PHE A 127 36.37 17.88 -2.93
C PHE A 127 36.93 17.13 -4.13
N THR A 128 38.00 16.38 -3.92
CA THR A 128 38.65 15.55 -4.97
C THR A 128 38.81 14.12 -4.44
N MET A 129 38.27 13.13 -5.18
CA MET A 129 38.42 11.72 -4.86
C MET A 129 39.04 10.97 -6.05
N THR A 130 40.20 10.36 -5.83
CA THR A 130 40.92 9.57 -6.84
C THR A 130 40.98 8.08 -6.51
N GLY A 131 40.51 7.69 -5.34
CA GLY A 131 40.44 6.30 -4.86
C GLY A 131 39.88 6.23 -3.45
N GLY A 132 39.77 5.02 -2.90
CA GLY A 132 39.22 4.78 -1.55
C GLY A 132 37.70 4.54 -1.55
N THR A 133 37.15 4.48 -0.35
CA THR A 133 35.71 4.20 -0.16
C THR A 133 35.11 5.13 0.89
N ILE A 134 34.00 5.79 0.59
CA ILE A 134 33.17 6.50 1.55
C ILE A 134 31.90 5.67 1.79
N ASN A 135 31.62 5.32 3.04
CA ASN A 135 30.37 4.72 3.46
C ASN A 135 29.57 5.80 4.20
N ALA A 136 28.58 6.35 3.57
CA ALA A 136 27.68 7.35 4.14
C ALA A 136 26.47 6.61 4.76
N ASN A 137 26.52 6.41 6.09
CA ASN A 137 25.52 5.65 6.85
C ASN A 137 24.63 6.61 7.66
N GLY A 138 23.44 6.89 7.16
CA GLY A 138 22.50 7.80 7.80
C GLY A 138 22.64 9.25 7.32
N GLN A 139 22.22 10.19 8.15
CA GLN A 139 22.31 11.62 7.88
C GLN A 139 23.77 12.08 7.79
N THR A 140 24.23 12.43 6.63
CA THR A 140 25.61 12.85 6.41
C THR A 140 25.67 13.93 5.32
N GLN A 141 26.66 14.79 5.41
CA GLN A 141 26.94 15.82 4.42
C GLN A 141 28.36 15.64 3.86
N ILE A 142 28.48 15.66 2.55
CA ILE A 142 29.77 15.71 1.84
C ILE A 142 29.68 16.90 0.90
N GLY A 143 30.48 17.95 1.13
CA GLY A 143 30.45 19.03 0.18
C GLY A 143 30.83 20.39 0.71
N SER A 144 30.81 21.38 -0.14
CA SER A 144 31.25 22.75 0.14
C SER A 144 30.11 23.53 0.78
N VAL A 145 30.36 24.04 1.97
CA VAL A 145 29.51 25.07 2.59
C VAL A 145 30.23 26.39 2.34
N GLY A 146 29.76 27.15 1.33
CA GLY A 146 30.26 28.53 1.16
C GLY A 146 29.96 29.35 2.42
N ARG A 147 30.99 29.81 3.12
CA ARG A 147 30.83 30.80 4.17
C ARG A 147 30.74 32.18 3.53
N ASP A 148 29.57 32.77 3.50
CA ASP A 148 29.46 34.20 3.35
C ASP A 148 29.47 34.84 4.74
N THR A 149 30.42 35.73 5.00
CA THR A 149 30.68 36.31 6.31
C THR A 149 29.96 37.62 6.59
N GLU A 150 29.05 38.05 5.71
CA GLU A 150 28.29 39.28 5.93
C GLU A 150 26.84 38.98 6.32
N LYS A 151 26.56 38.97 7.63
CA LYS A 151 25.20 39.13 8.15
C LYS A 151 24.76 40.57 7.93
N VAL A 152 23.83 40.77 7.01
CA VAL A 152 23.02 41.96 6.93
C VAL A 152 21.66 41.62 7.51
N GLU A 153 21.27 42.35 8.58
CA GLU A 153 19.97 42.15 9.23
C GLU A 153 18.81 42.13 8.22
N GLY A 154 18.05 41.02 8.19
CA GLY A 154 16.88 40.85 7.36
C GLY A 154 17.15 40.33 5.92
N THR A 155 18.34 39.85 5.61
CA THR A 155 18.67 39.32 4.29
C THR A 155 18.84 37.82 4.34
N VAL A 156 18.25 37.15 3.36
CA VAL A 156 18.41 35.74 3.05
C VAL A 156 19.86 35.47 2.65
N THR A 157 20.56 34.61 3.36
CA THR A 157 21.93 34.22 3.01
C THR A 157 21.92 33.01 2.10
N SER A 158 22.47 33.15 0.89
CA SER A 158 22.62 32.06 -0.08
C SER A 158 24.06 31.57 -0.06
N TYR A 159 24.27 30.26 0.05
CA TYR A 159 25.60 29.63 0.05
C TYR A 159 25.82 28.90 -1.27
N ALA A 160 26.90 29.22 -1.97
CA ALA A 160 27.28 28.53 -3.19
C ALA A 160 28.27 27.41 -2.88
N GLY A 161 28.03 26.23 -3.42
CA GLY A 161 28.95 25.10 -3.31
C GLY A 161 30.22 25.24 -4.14
N GLY A 162 31.30 24.56 -3.74
CA GLY A 162 32.53 24.43 -4.50
C GLY A 162 32.49 23.32 -5.55
N THR A 163 33.65 22.98 -6.12
CA THR A 163 33.76 21.91 -7.10
C THR A 163 33.91 20.54 -6.43
N THR A 164 33.27 19.53 -6.98
CA THR A 164 33.40 18.10 -6.61
C THR A 164 33.90 17.30 -7.82
N ASP A 165 35.09 16.69 -7.68
CA ASP A 165 35.76 15.92 -8.76
C ASP A 165 36.09 14.51 -8.24
N ILE A 166 35.45 13.49 -8.81
CA ILE A 166 35.61 12.08 -8.45
C ILE A 166 36.14 11.33 -9.67
N SER A 167 37.44 10.98 -9.63
CA SER A 167 38.09 10.26 -10.71
C SER A 167 38.40 8.79 -10.45
N GLY A 168 37.98 8.29 -9.28
CA GLY A 168 38.10 6.89 -8.85
C GLY A 168 37.54 6.70 -7.45
N GLY A 169 37.40 5.45 -7.05
CA GLY A 169 36.83 5.07 -5.77
C GLY A 169 35.31 4.89 -5.77
N VAL A 170 34.75 4.61 -4.61
CA VAL A 170 33.34 4.31 -4.42
C VAL A 170 32.72 5.15 -3.30
N ILE A 171 31.59 5.78 -3.56
CA ILE A 171 30.75 6.41 -2.55
C ILE A 171 29.50 5.56 -2.38
N ASN A 172 29.38 4.87 -1.25
CA ASN A 172 28.22 4.08 -0.88
C ASN A 172 27.25 4.94 -0.06
N VAL A 173 26.11 5.27 -0.61
CA VAL A 173 25.03 6.00 0.07
C VAL A 173 24.09 4.99 0.71
N LYS A 174 24.01 4.95 2.04
CA LYS A 174 23.21 4.00 2.84
C LYS A 174 22.32 4.76 3.83
N GLY A 175 21.65 5.81 3.37
CA GLY A 175 20.72 6.58 4.20
C GLY A 175 19.38 5.91 4.31
N GLY A 176 18.82 5.83 5.50
CA GLY A 176 17.44 5.40 5.72
C GLY A 176 16.46 6.54 5.44
N VAL A 177 15.36 6.26 4.77
CA VAL A 177 14.25 7.21 4.62
C VAL A 177 13.46 7.24 5.91
N GLY A 178 13.65 8.27 6.73
CA GLY A 178 12.72 8.60 7.80
C GLY A 178 11.74 9.65 7.29
N LEU A 179 10.49 9.26 7.03
CA LEU A 179 9.41 10.22 6.86
C LEU A 179 9.00 10.72 8.25
N GLY A 180 9.64 11.75 8.75
CA GLY A 180 9.33 12.39 10.01
C GLY A 180 9.04 13.86 9.80
N SER A 181 7.93 14.31 10.32
CA SER A 181 7.40 15.66 10.18
C SER A 181 8.06 16.63 11.14
N SER A 182 9.08 17.36 10.74
CA SER A 182 9.40 18.68 11.24
C SER A 182 10.42 19.38 10.34
N ALA A 183 10.34 20.67 10.24
CA ALA A 183 11.22 21.45 9.37
C ALA A 183 12.72 21.41 9.77
N ASN A 184 13.04 20.88 10.94
CA ASN A 184 14.41 20.56 11.36
C ASN A 184 14.98 19.29 10.70
N ASP A 185 14.13 18.49 10.03
CA ASP A 185 14.47 17.17 9.54
C ASP A 185 14.86 17.13 8.05
N ILE A 186 15.09 18.27 7.40
CA ILE A 186 15.61 18.31 6.02
C ILE A 186 16.99 17.64 5.94
N TYR A 187 17.74 17.66 7.03
CA TYR A 187 18.98 16.91 7.17
C TYR A 187 18.77 15.42 7.51
N ASP A 188 17.56 15.04 7.90
CA ASP A 188 17.25 13.69 8.37
C ASP A 188 16.97 12.67 7.24
N ASN A 189 16.78 13.12 6.01
CA ASN A 189 16.23 12.28 4.95
C ASN A 189 17.19 11.86 3.85
N GLY A 190 18.50 12.05 4.01
CA GLY A 190 19.44 11.61 2.99
C GLY A 190 20.81 12.25 3.11
N ASN A 191 21.71 11.85 2.24
CA ASN A 191 23.03 12.42 2.12
C ASN A 191 23.05 13.55 1.12
N VAL A 192 23.72 14.63 1.41
CA VAL A 192 23.74 15.83 0.57
C VAL A 192 25.16 16.07 0.03
N ILE A 193 25.30 16.24 -1.26
CA ILE A 193 26.54 16.70 -1.90
C ILE A 193 26.30 18.09 -2.46
N PHE A 194 27.12 19.04 -2.05
CA PHE A 194 27.12 20.39 -2.58
C PHE A 194 28.29 20.62 -3.55
N GLY A 195 28.01 21.20 -4.69
CA GLY A 195 29.06 21.57 -5.63
C GLY A 195 28.50 22.29 -6.86
N THR A 196 29.16 23.32 -7.30
CA THR A 196 28.81 23.98 -8.57
C THR A 196 29.11 23.11 -9.79
N SER A 197 30.00 22.13 -9.63
CA SER A 197 30.34 21.14 -10.66
C SER A 197 30.77 19.84 -9.98
N ILE A 198 29.99 18.79 -10.19
CA ILE A 198 30.30 17.42 -9.75
C ILE A 198 30.76 16.64 -10.96
N LYS A 199 31.98 16.07 -10.93
CA LYS A 199 32.54 15.32 -12.05
C LYS A 199 32.88 13.91 -11.64
N LEU A 200 32.34 12.91 -12.37
CA LEU A 200 32.71 11.52 -12.28
C LEU A 200 33.64 11.17 -13.47
N ARG A 201 34.82 10.66 -13.17
CA ARG A 201 35.84 10.31 -14.17
C ARG A 201 36.45 8.94 -13.89
N GLY A 202 37.04 8.33 -14.92
CA GLY A 202 37.66 7.01 -14.82
C GLY A 202 36.63 5.97 -14.38
N ASP A 203 37.00 5.14 -13.39
CA ASP A 203 36.18 4.08 -12.84
C ASP A 203 35.39 4.49 -11.57
N ALA A 204 35.23 5.81 -11.37
CA ALA A 204 34.44 6.33 -10.25
C ALA A 204 33.03 5.75 -10.21
N THR A 205 32.60 5.32 -9.02
CA THR A 205 31.27 4.73 -8.82
C THR A 205 30.51 5.46 -7.72
N LEU A 206 29.33 5.92 -8.05
CA LEU A 206 28.33 6.41 -7.10
C LEU A 206 27.29 5.30 -6.91
N ASP A 207 27.17 4.78 -5.69
CA ASP A 207 26.36 3.60 -5.37
C ASP A 207 25.31 3.98 -4.32
N ILE A 208 24.06 4.22 -4.78
CA ILE A 208 22.95 4.65 -3.94
C ILE A 208 22.10 3.42 -3.62
N LYS A 209 22.11 3.01 -2.35
CA LYS A 209 21.45 1.81 -1.85
C LYS A 209 19.93 1.99 -1.73
N GLU A 210 19.22 0.87 -1.67
CA GLU A 210 17.78 0.83 -1.46
C GLU A 210 17.38 1.63 -0.20
N GLY A 211 16.32 2.45 -0.32
CA GLY A 211 15.85 3.33 0.75
C GLY A 211 16.73 4.56 1.02
N ALA A 212 17.88 4.71 0.35
CA ALA A 212 18.72 5.89 0.47
C ALA A 212 18.31 6.98 -0.53
N THR A 213 18.51 8.24 -0.13
CA THR A 213 18.35 9.41 -1.02
C THR A 213 19.62 10.22 -1.02
N LEU A 214 20.16 10.51 -2.20
CA LEU A 214 21.25 11.45 -2.38
C LEU A 214 20.72 12.73 -3.02
N PHE A 215 20.93 13.84 -2.33
CA PHE A 215 20.65 15.19 -2.85
C PHE A 215 21.95 15.83 -3.34
N ALA A 216 21.98 16.37 -4.54
CA ALA A 216 23.08 17.14 -5.07
C ALA A 216 22.59 18.53 -5.54
N TYR A 217 23.06 19.57 -4.86
CA TYR A 217 22.65 20.95 -5.09
C TYR A 217 23.84 21.89 -5.32
N GLU A 218 23.66 22.89 -6.15
CA GLU A 218 24.64 23.95 -6.35
C GLU A 218 24.71 24.91 -5.17
N ASN A 219 23.55 25.16 -4.52
CA ASN A 219 23.43 26.10 -3.42
C ASN A 219 22.20 25.76 -2.57
N TYR A 220 22.14 26.35 -1.39
CA TYR A 220 20.96 26.33 -0.54
C TYR A 220 20.78 27.71 0.14
N LYS A 221 19.60 27.93 0.69
CA LYS A 221 19.21 29.17 1.36
C LYS A 221 18.59 28.79 2.71
N ILE A 222 19.03 29.50 3.75
CA ILE A 222 18.45 29.38 5.07
C ILE A 222 17.63 30.66 5.32
N ASP A 223 16.35 30.52 5.51
CA ASP A 223 15.49 31.61 5.97
C ASP A 223 15.46 31.59 7.49
N GLU A 224 16.13 32.58 8.15
CA GLU A 224 16.08 32.70 9.61
C GLU A 224 14.65 33.11 10.01
N PRO A 225 14.03 32.46 11.02
CA PRO A 225 12.74 32.88 11.52
C PRO A 225 12.86 34.22 12.26
N ASP A 226 11.80 35.01 12.20
CA ASP A 226 11.64 36.22 13.01
C ASP A 226 11.77 35.87 14.50
N LEU A 227 12.58 36.62 15.22
CA LEU A 227 13.01 36.34 16.61
C LEU A 227 11.88 36.23 17.67
N ASP A 228 10.62 36.34 17.28
CA ASP A 228 9.46 36.28 18.17
C ASP A 228 8.62 34.98 18.08
N ASN A 229 8.97 34.05 17.21
CA ASN A 229 8.23 32.79 17.08
C ASN A 229 9.20 31.62 17.03
N SER A 230 8.97 30.62 17.88
CA SER A 230 9.75 29.40 18.05
C SER A 230 9.68 28.43 16.86
N ASP A 231 9.52 28.94 15.64
CA ASP A 231 9.47 28.16 14.42
C ASP A 231 10.86 28.10 13.76
N LEU A 232 11.20 26.91 13.40
CA LEU A 232 12.45 26.32 12.92
C LEU A 232 12.97 26.97 11.64
N ASP A 233 14.31 27.04 11.48
CA ASP A 233 15.00 27.46 10.26
C ASP A 233 14.49 26.66 9.04
N VAL A 234 13.98 27.34 8.01
CA VAL A 234 13.58 26.70 6.77
C VAL A 234 14.75 26.70 5.80
N VAL A 235 15.29 25.52 5.51
CA VAL A 235 16.31 25.36 4.46
C VAL A 235 15.63 25.15 3.12
N THR A 236 15.90 26.03 2.18
CA THR A 236 15.44 25.89 0.80
C THR A 236 16.63 25.56 -0.08
N PHE A 237 16.65 24.37 -0.68
CA PHE A 237 17.65 23.99 -1.66
C PHE A 237 17.44 24.79 -2.94
N GLY A 238 18.54 25.23 -3.53
CA GLY A 238 18.55 25.96 -4.79
C GLY A 238 18.47 25.04 -6.02
N ASN A 239 19.21 25.37 -7.07
CA ASN A 239 19.24 24.55 -8.29
C ASN A 239 19.88 23.20 -8.00
N LYS A 240 19.40 22.15 -8.68
CA LYS A 240 20.06 20.85 -8.67
C LYS A 240 21.45 20.98 -9.28
N ALA A 241 22.45 20.38 -8.63
CA ALA A 241 23.77 20.31 -9.20
C ALA A 241 23.79 19.36 -10.42
N THR A 242 24.69 19.65 -11.35
CA THR A 242 24.92 18.75 -12.50
C THR A 242 26.07 17.81 -12.19
N ILE A 243 25.80 16.50 -12.22
CA ILE A 243 26.82 15.45 -12.18
C ILE A 243 27.29 15.20 -13.61
N THR A 244 28.53 15.57 -13.92
CA THR A 244 29.11 15.33 -15.26
C THR A 244 29.86 14.00 -15.27
N MET A 245 29.49 13.10 -16.17
CA MET A 245 30.14 11.81 -16.39
C MET A 245 31.11 11.93 -17.58
N ASN A 246 32.42 12.00 -17.31
CA ASN A 246 33.42 12.30 -18.34
C ASN A 246 34.06 11.06 -19.00
N ASP A 247 33.76 9.87 -18.49
CA ASP A 247 34.35 8.62 -19.00
C ASP A 247 33.31 7.51 -19.13
N ASN A 248 33.46 6.64 -20.14
CA ASN A 248 32.55 5.49 -20.36
C ASN A 248 32.60 4.45 -19.21
N THR A 249 33.60 4.52 -18.36
CA THR A 249 33.74 3.64 -17.20
C THR A 249 33.11 4.20 -15.91
N SER A 250 32.78 5.49 -15.88
CA SER A 250 32.07 6.11 -14.77
C SER A 250 30.67 5.51 -14.61
N LYS A 251 30.25 5.26 -13.36
CA LYS A 251 29.00 4.54 -13.07
C LYS A 251 28.19 5.21 -11.98
N ILE A 252 26.86 5.17 -12.15
CA ILE A 252 25.90 5.42 -11.08
C ILE A 252 25.07 4.15 -10.94
N ASN A 253 25.18 3.49 -9.79
CA ASN A 253 24.34 2.35 -9.42
C ASN A 253 23.23 2.86 -8.51
N LEU A 254 22.00 2.69 -8.92
CA LEU A 254 20.85 3.31 -8.29
C LEU A 254 19.85 2.25 -7.81
N ALA A 255 19.71 2.13 -6.51
CA ALA A 255 18.67 1.35 -5.87
C ALA A 255 17.75 2.23 -4.98
N GLY A 256 18.11 3.49 -4.78
CA GLY A 256 17.36 4.53 -4.06
C GLY A 256 17.05 5.72 -4.96
N THR A 257 17.02 6.93 -4.40
CA THR A 257 16.71 8.17 -5.11
C THR A 257 17.93 9.07 -5.27
N LEU A 258 18.15 9.61 -6.47
CA LEU A 258 19.14 10.63 -6.77
C LEU A 258 18.45 11.92 -7.23
N SER A 259 18.57 13.01 -6.46
CA SER A 259 18.08 14.34 -6.84
C SER A 259 19.25 15.17 -7.39
N ALA A 260 19.45 15.10 -8.69
CA ALA A 260 20.52 15.81 -9.44
C ALA A 260 20.22 15.79 -10.94
N ASN A 261 20.80 16.73 -11.69
CA ASN A 261 20.91 16.61 -13.15
C ASN A 261 22.15 15.81 -13.51
N ILE A 262 22.08 15.00 -14.56
CA ILE A 262 23.20 14.20 -15.04
C ILE A 262 23.53 14.63 -16.47
N ASN A 263 24.81 14.92 -16.72
CA ASN A 263 25.32 15.23 -18.06
C ASN A 263 26.54 14.34 -18.33
N GLY A 264 26.39 13.38 -19.21
CA GLY A 264 27.44 12.47 -19.64
C GLY A 264 28.04 12.83 -21.00
N ASP A 265 27.40 13.66 -21.80
CA ASP A 265 27.83 13.97 -23.18
C ASP A 265 28.23 12.66 -23.89
N ASP A 266 27.30 11.72 -24.03
CA ASP A 266 27.46 10.36 -24.56
C ASP A 266 28.45 9.47 -23.78
N ARG A 267 28.62 9.69 -22.48
CA ARG A 267 29.48 8.92 -21.58
C ARG A 267 28.79 8.50 -20.30
N GLY A 268 29.40 7.48 -19.67
CA GLY A 268 28.95 6.97 -18.37
C GLY A 268 27.73 6.05 -18.45
N LYS A 269 27.51 5.30 -17.38
CA LYS A 269 26.45 4.29 -17.29
C LYS A 269 25.64 4.48 -16.01
N ILE A 270 24.33 4.45 -16.16
CA ILE A 270 23.38 4.50 -15.03
C ILE A 270 22.64 3.18 -14.96
N HIS A 271 22.77 2.48 -13.85
CA HIS A 271 22.12 1.21 -13.57
C HIS A 271 20.99 1.39 -12.56
N PHE A 272 19.75 1.21 -12.96
CA PHE A 272 18.59 1.12 -12.10
C PHE A 272 18.47 -0.33 -11.61
N GLN A 273 18.80 -0.57 -10.34
CA GLN A 273 18.98 -1.91 -9.78
C GLN A 273 17.70 -2.55 -9.24
N ASN A 274 16.69 -1.75 -8.92
CA ASN A 274 15.39 -2.21 -8.46
C ASN A 274 14.27 -1.25 -8.90
N SER A 275 13.01 -1.66 -8.79
CA SER A 275 11.83 -0.89 -9.21
C SER A 275 11.58 0.41 -8.42
N GLY A 276 12.26 0.62 -7.31
CA GLY A 276 12.19 1.86 -6.50
C GLY A 276 13.27 2.88 -6.87
N ALA A 277 14.19 2.56 -7.77
CA ALA A 277 15.27 3.44 -8.19
C ALA A 277 14.74 4.63 -8.99
N GLN A 278 15.13 5.86 -8.61
CA GLN A 278 14.62 7.08 -9.23
C GLN A 278 15.68 8.16 -9.36
N ILE A 279 15.61 8.93 -10.46
CA ILE A 279 16.34 10.18 -10.64
C ILE A 279 15.34 11.32 -10.69
N ASP A 280 15.48 12.25 -9.75
CA ASP A 280 14.79 13.53 -9.79
C ASP A 280 15.71 14.57 -10.42
N GLY A 281 15.62 14.71 -11.74
CA GLY A 281 16.44 15.61 -12.56
C GLY A 281 16.51 15.18 -14.04
N ASP A 282 17.18 15.99 -14.84
CA ASP A 282 17.44 15.73 -16.27
C ASP A 282 18.58 14.73 -16.42
N VAL A 283 18.51 13.88 -17.44
CA VAL A 283 19.50 12.84 -17.70
C VAL A 283 19.99 12.88 -19.15
N GLU A 284 21.31 13.02 -19.31
CA GLU A 284 22.04 12.80 -20.54
C GLU A 284 23.23 11.89 -20.25
N ALA A 285 23.26 10.67 -20.79
CA ALA A 285 24.27 9.66 -20.48
C ALA A 285 24.46 8.70 -21.66
N ALA A 286 25.57 7.96 -21.72
CA ALA A 286 25.74 6.93 -22.76
C ALA A 286 24.75 5.78 -22.58
N SER A 287 24.49 5.36 -21.36
CA SER A 287 23.65 4.17 -21.14
C SER A 287 22.71 4.32 -19.95
N LEU A 288 21.44 3.95 -20.16
CA LEU A 288 20.47 3.64 -19.11
C LEU A 288 20.19 2.14 -19.12
N ILE A 289 20.40 1.48 -17.99
CA ILE A 289 20.31 0.03 -17.85
C ILE A 289 19.35 -0.29 -16.70
N PHE A 290 18.29 -1.03 -16.98
CA PHE A 290 17.24 -1.38 -16.02
C PHE A 290 17.30 -2.87 -15.66
N GLU A 291 17.47 -3.18 -14.37
CA GLU A 291 17.59 -4.54 -13.86
C GLU A 291 16.26 -5.07 -13.29
N ASP A 292 15.20 -4.24 -13.27
CA ASP A 292 13.86 -4.56 -12.75
C ASP A 292 12.79 -3.74 -13.48
N SER A 293 11.52 -3.92 -13.11
CA SER A 293 10.38 -3.23 -13.72
C SER A 293 10.34 -1.74 -13.36
N HIS A 294 10.12 -0.89 -14.37
CA HIS A 294 10.00 0.56 -14.20
C HIS A 294 8.95 1.17 -15.12
N THR A 295 8.42 2.33 -14.70
CA THR A 295 7.76 3.28 -15.59
C THR A 295 8.74 4.42 -15.85
N LEU A 296 9.03 4.75 -17.13
CA LEU A 296 10.13 5.65 -17.47
C LEU A 296 9.99 7.05 -16.87
N SER A 297 8.77 7.60 -16.86
CA SER A 297 8.47 8.90 -16.24
C SER A 297 8.66 8.90 -14.71
N GLN A 298 8.53 7.74 -14.07
CA GLN A 298 8.79 7.58 -12.63
C GLN A 298 10.27 7.34 -12.33
N ALA A 299 10.96 6.61 -13.21
CA ALA A 299 12.39 6.36 -13.08
C ALA A 299 13.21 7.65 -13.26
N VAL A 300 12.79 8.53 -14.17
CA VAL A 300 13.45 9.83 -14.44
C VAL A 300 12.40 10.92 -14.53
N SER A 301 12.39 11.87 -13.58
CA SER A 301 11.40 12.96 -13.54
C SER A 301 11.66 14.06 -14.58
N GLY A 302 12.93 14.37 -14.84
CA GLY A 302 13.39 15.41 -15.79
C GLY A 302 13.47 14.91 -17.25
N GLU A 303 14.05 15.70 -18.13
CA GLU A 303 14.24 15.32 -19.53
C GLU A 303 15.28 14.20 -19.70
N ILE A 304 15.12 13.36 -20.72
CA ILE A 304 16.11 12.32 -21.09
C ILE A 304 16.57 12.62 -22.50
N GLY A 305 17.89 12.73 -22.70
CA GLY A 305 18.47 12.99 -24.01
C GLY A 305 19.75 12.18 -24.26
N GLY A 306 20.19 12.17 -25.50
CA GLY A 306 21.52 11.75 -25.92
C GLY A 306 21.94 10.35 -25.51
N LEU A 307 21.11 9.31 -25.70
CA LEU A 307 21.45 7.95 -25.30
C LEU A 307 22.12 7.16 -26.45
N ASP A 308 23.25 6.51 -26.14
CA ASP A 308 23.77 5.43 -27.00
C ASP A 308 22.98 4.13 -26.75
N ILE A 309 22.77 3.74 -25.50
CA ILE A 309 22.15 2.47 -25.11
C ILE A 309 21.02 2.67 -24.11
N PHE A 310 19.87 2.15 -24.45
CA PHE A 310 18.77 1.90 -23.53
C PHE A 310 18.57 0.39 -23.39
N GLU A 311 18.85 -0.19 -22.22
CA GLU A 311 18.80 -1.64 -22.02
C GLU A 311 17.83 -2.01 -20.88
N ILE A 312 16.88 -2.89 -21.18
CA ILE A 312 15.99 -3.53 -20.21
C ILE A 312 16.50 -4.95 -20.01
N LYS A 313 17.20 -5.21 -18.91
CA LYS A 313 17.73 -6.55 -18.63
C LYS A 313 16.68 -7.50 -18.09
N LYS A 314 15.77 -6.99 -17.25
CA LYS A 314 14.70 -7.78 -16.63
C LYS A 314 13.48 -6.92 -16.35
N GLY A 315 12.33 -7.62 -16.11
CA GLY A 315 11.10 -6.96 -15.74
C GLY A 315 10.39 -6.28 -16.91
N THR A 316 9.49 -5.38 -16.60
CA THR A 316 8.70 -4.63 -17.57
C THR A 316 9.08 -3.16 -17.53
N MET A 317 9.46 -2.60 -18.69
CA MET A 317 9.60 -1.17 -18.88
C MET A 317 8.35 -0.62 -19.56
N VAL A 318 7.66 0.27 -18.86
CA VAL A 318 6.59 1.09 -19.43
C VAL A 318 7.22 2.37 -20.00
N TYR A 319 7.24 2.48 -21.34
CA TYR A 319 7.79 3.61 -22.08
C TYR A 319 6.71 4.68 -22.25
N ASP A 320 6.53 5.52 -21.24
CA ASP A 320 5.51 6.57 -21.18
C ASP A 320 6.08 7.99 -21.35
N LYS A 321 7.38 8.10 -21.64
CA LYS A 321 8.11 9.35 -21.76
C LYS A 321 9.06 9.33 -22.94
N GLU A 322 9.07 10.40 -23.72
CA GLU A 322 9.95 10.58 -24.87
C GLU A 322 11.42 10.74 -24.43
N ILE A 323 12.33 10.13 -25.19
CA ILE A 323 13.77 10.35 -25.12
C ILE A 323 14.13 11.30 -26.25
N SER A 324 14.62 12.49 -25.90
CA SER A 324 14.99 13.52 -26.88
C SER A 324 16.15 13.03 -27.75
N GLY A 325 15.94 12.98 -29.07
CA GLY A 325 16.91 12.42 -30.04
C GLY A 325 16.94 10.90 -30.06
N GLY A 326 16.08 10.21 -29.29
CA GLY A 326 16.04 8.75 -29.24
C GLY A 326 17.23 8.10 -28.55
N ALA A 327 17.48 6.82 -28.85
CA ALA A 327 18.69 6.11 -28.48
C ALA A 327 19.26 5.38 -29.70
N SER A 328 20.60 5.29 -29.84
CA SER A 328 21.21 4.52 -30.91
C SER A 328 20.85 3.05 -30.83
N SER A 329 20.69 2.52 -29.62
CA SER A 329 20.38 1.12 -29.34
C SER A 329 19.33 0.96 -28.26
N PHE A 330 18.24 0.24 -28.58
CA PHE A 330 17.27 -0.26 -27.61
C PHE A 330 17.42 -1.77 -27.49
N ILE A 331 17.71 -2.26 -26.30
CA ILE A 331 17.91 -3.69 -26.05
C ILE A 331 16.86 -4.18 -25.06
N VAL A 332 15.97 -5.05 -25.52
CA VAL A 332 15.03 -5.79 -24.66
C VAL A 332 15.64 -7.15 -24.36
N GLY A 333 16.14 -7.31 -23.13
CA GLY A 333 16.88 -8.49 -22.68
C GLY A 333 16.04 -9.75 -22.63
N GLU A 334 16.69 -10.87 -22.35
CA GLU A 334 16.05 -12.18 -22.28
C GLU A 334 14.93 -12.19 -21.21
N GLY A 335 13.71 -12.51 -21.62
CA GLY A 335 12.53 -12.53 -20.76
C GLY A 335 12.02 -11.18 -20.29
N ALA A 336 12.62 -10.06 -20.71
CA ALA A 336 12.17 -8.71 -20.41
C ALA A 336 11.00 -8.28 -21.27
N THR A 337 10.23 -7.30 -20.80
CA THR A 337 9.11 -6.70 -21.54
C THR A 337 9.34 -5.21 -21.76
N LEU A 338 9.14 -4.74 -22.97
CA LEU A 338 9.02 -3.34 -23.34
C LEU A 338 7.56 -3.05 -23.68
N ASP A 339 6.90 -2.21 -22.89
CA ASP A 339 5.54 -1.74 -23.15
C ASP A 339 5.60 -0.27 -23.60
N ILE A 340 5.32 -0.03 -24.87
CA ILE A 340 5.33 1.31 -25.45
C ILE A 340 3.95 1.98 -25.41
N GLY A 341 2.91 1.29 -24.93
CA GLY A 341 1.54 1.83 -24.93
C GLY A 341 1.13 2.34 -26.32
N THR A 342 0.73 3.60 -26.40
CA THR A 342 0.45 4.31 -27.67
C THR A 342 1.59 5.22 -28.11
N ASN A 343 2.74 5.18 -27.44
CA ASN A 343 3.85 6.10 -27.69
C ASN A 343 4.68 5.69 -28.92
N ALA A 344 5.42 6.64 -29.44
CA ALA A 344 6.43 6.40 -30.46
C ALA A 344 7.81 6.27 -29.80
N LEU A 345 8.50 5.16 -30.10
CA LEU A 345 9.88 4.94 -29.69
C LEU A 345 10.79 5.22 -30.90
N HIS A 346 11.87 5.97 -30.71
CA HIS A 346 12.81 6.39 -31.76
C HIS A 346 14.20 5.80 -31.52
N SER A 347 14.78 5.17 -32.56
CA SER A 347 16.15 4.64 -32.55
C SER A 347 16.86 4.95 -33.87
N GLY A 348 17.90 5.79 -33.78
CA GLY A 348 18.69 6.20 -34.94
C GLY A 348 19.76 5.19 -35.42
N GLY A 349 19.87 4.02 -34.75
CA GLY A 349 20.94 3.05 -35.03
C GLY A 349 20.84 2.35 -36.40
N GLU A 350 21.99 2.03 -36.98
CA GLU A 350 22.11 1.39 -38.30
C GLU A 350 22.55 -0.08 -38.20
N LYS A 351 22.16 -0.89 -39.18
CA LYS A 351 22.62 -2.27 -39.29
C LYS A 351 24.13 -2.36 -39.51
N GLY A 352 24.80 -3.17 -38.70
CA GLY A 352 26.21 -3.49 -38.88
C GLY A 352 27.16 -2.63 -38.06
N VAL A 353 26.63 -1.66 -37.29
CA VAL A 353 27.34 -1.01 -36.21
C VAL A 353 27.00 -1.80 -34.94
N ASP A 354 28.01 -2.12 -34.12
CA ASP A 354 27.86 -3.03 -32.95
C ASP A 354 26.68 -2.66 -32.04
N SER A 355 25.64 -3.49 -32.12
CA SER A 355 24.43 -3.40 -31.31
C SER A 355 23.49 -2.22 -31.54
N GLU A 356 23.62 -1.46 -32.58
CA GLU A 356 22.71 -0.36 -32.93
C GLU A 356 21.37 -0.88 -33.46
N GLY A 357 20.30 -0.08 -33.25
CA GLY A 357 18.93 -0.42 -33.62
C GLY A 357 18.12 -0.97 -32.44
N VAL A 358 16.99 -1.58 -32.74
CA VAL A 358 16.10 -2.18 -31.70
C VAL A 358 16.28 -3.69 -31.69
N HIS A 359 16.63 -4.26 -30.54
CA HIS A 359 16.95 -5.67 -30.36
C HIS A 359 16.04 -6.35 -29.35
N PHE A 360 15.28 -7.34 -29.80
CA PHE A 360 14.49 -8.23 -28.96
C PHE A 360 15.23 -9.55 -28.78
N LYS A 361 15.71 -9.83 -27.56
CA LYS A 361 16.44 -11.05 -27.20
C LYS A 361 15.47 -12.22 -26.97
N ASP A 362 16.00 -13.42 -26.74
CA ASP A 362 15.20 -14.64 -26.50
C ASP A 362 14.15 -14.43 -25.40
N ASN A 363 12.93 -14.93 -25.62
CA ASN A 363 11.79 -14.84 -24.70
C ASN A 363 11.36 -13.40 -24.31
N SER A 364 11.91 -12.36 -24.97
CA SER A 364 11.49 -10.99 -24.69
C SER A 364 10.10 -10.70 -25.26
N THR A 365 9.47 -9.63 -24.76
CA THR A 365 8.12 -9.23 -25.15
C THR A 365 8.10 -7.76 -25.57
N LEU A 366 7.47 -7.47 -26.69
CA LEU A 366 7.01 -6.13 -27.06
C LEU A 366 5.50 -6.06 -26.75
N ALA A 367 5.09 -5.10 -25.94
CA ALA A 367 3.70 -4.78 -25.71
C ALA A 367 3.37 -3.39 -26.27
N PHE A 368 2.18 -3.22 -26.83
CA PHE A 368 1.68 -1.93 -27.30
C PHE A 368 0.16 -1.86 -27.26
N THR A 369 -0.36 -0.64 -27.24
CA THR A 369 -1.81 -0.36 -27.20
C THR A 369 -2.26 0.22 -28.53
N VAL A 370 -3.45 -0.19 -28.99
CA VAL A 370 -4.16 0.36 -30.14
C VAL A 370 -5.45 1.00 -29.66
N THR A 371 -5.58 2.31 -29.84
CA THR A 371 -6.82 3.03 -29.52
C THR A 371 -7.70 3.14 -30.77
N ASP A 372 -7.12 3.36 -31.91
CA ASP A 372 -7.77 3.35 -33.22
C ASP A 372 -6.74 3.05 -34.32
N LYS A 373 -7.18 3.02 -35.58
CA LYS A 373 -6.32 2.69 -36.74
C LYS A 373 -5.12 3.65 -36.95
N ASP A 374 -5.13 4.83 -36.34
CA ASP A 374 -4.10 5.87 -36.49
C ASP A 374 -3.32 6.09 -35.19
N THR A 375 -3.94 5.77 -34.02
CA THR A 375 -3.38 5.98 -32.67
C THR A 375 -3.01 4.64 -32.01
N TYR A 376 -1.76 4.28 -32.14
CA TYR A 376 -1.18 3.06 -31.55
C TYR A 376 0.33 3.20 -31.38
N GLY A 377 0.91 2.32 -30.56
CA GLY A 377 2.37 2.28 -30.35
C GLY A 377 3.14 2.02 -31.63
N LYS A 378 4.21 2.77 -31.84
CA LYS A 378 5.07 2.68 -33.03
C LYS A 378 6.54 2.67 -32.63
N ILE A 379 7.34 1.98 -33.42
CA ILE A 379 8.80 1.99 -33.32
C ILE A 379 9.35 2.59 -34.62
N HIS A 380 10.05 3.69 -34.52
CA HIS A 380 10.79 4.32 -35.58
C HIS A 380 12.26 3.90 -35.46
N ALA A 381 12.74 3.12 -36.39
CA ALA A 381 14.10 2.60 -36.36
C ALA A 381 14.56 2.27 -37.78
N ASN A 382 15.87 2.43 -38.06
CA ASN A 382 16.45 1.99 -39.33
C ASN A 382 16.69 0.47 -39.35
N TYR A 383 16.89 -0.13 -38.14
CA TYR A 383 17.14 -1.57 -38.03
C TYR A 383 16.41 -2.17 -36.79
N VAL A 384 15.78 -3.31 -37.01
CA VAL A 384 15.13 -4.10 -35.94
C VAL A 384 15.54 -5.55 -36.00
N ASN A 385 16.05 -6.10 -34.92
CA ASN A 385 16.45 -7.50 -34.81
C ASN A 385 15.56 -8.22 -33.75
N ILE A 386 14.86 -9.24 -34.20
CA ILE A 386 13.93 -10.02 -33.37
C ILE A 386 14.43 -11.45 -33.30
N SER A 387 14.79 -11.93 -32.09
CA SER A 387 15.12 -13.34 -31.92
C SER A 387 13.87 -14.21 -32.16
N GLU A 388 14.03 -15.27 -32.95
CA GLU A 388 12.93 -16.24 -33.18
C GLU A 388 12.72 -17.20 -31.99
N ASN A 389 13.51 -17.11 -30.90
CA ASN A 389 13.45 -17.98 -29.76
C ASN A 389 12.48 -17.41 -28.69
N GLY A 390 11.19 -17.72 -28.83
CA GLY A 390 10.19 -17.41 -27.78
C GLY A 390 9.84 -15.94 -27.62
N THR A 391 10.23 -15.06 -28.52
CA THR A 391 9.84 -13.64 -28.48
C THR A 391 8.34 -13.46 -28.70
N ASN A 392 7.74 -12.52 -27.97
CA ASN A 392 6.30 -12.31 -27.96
C ASN A 392 5.95 -10.90 -28.42
N LEU A 393 4.85 -10.80 -29.16
CA LEU A 393 4.19 -9.53 -29.48
C LEU A 393 2.82 -9.50 -28.81
N ASN A 394 2.62 -8.61 -27.85
CA ASN A 394 1.38 -8.43 -27.13
C ASN A 394 0.70 -7.13 -27.57
N MET A 395 -0.56 -7.24 -27.99
CA MET A 395 -1.36 -6.08 -28.34
C MET A 395 -2.53 -5.92 -27.38
N THR A 396 -2.73 -4.71 -26.89
CA THR A 396 -3.94 -4.32 -26.16
C THR A 396 -4.78 -3.40 -27.03
N LEU A 397 -6.06 -3.75 -27.26
CA LEU A 397 -7.00 -2.87 -27.95
C LEU A 397 -7.82 -2.09 -26.92
N ASN A 398 -7.86 -0.78 -27.10
CA ASN A 398 -8.60 0.11 -26.19
C ASN A 398 -9.97 0.46 -26.80
N GLY A 399 -11.04 -0.02 -26.16
CA GLY A 399 -12.42 0.26 -26.58
C GLY A 399 -12.82 -0.35 -27.92
N ALA A 400 -13.79 0.26 -28.58
CA ALA A 400 -14.34 -0.19 -29.86
C ALA A 400 -13.41 0.13 -31.04
N ALA A 401 -12.13 -0.22 -30.93
CA ALA A 401 -11.13 0.08 -31.97
C ALA A 401 -11.46 -0.54 -33.32
N LEU A 402 -12.10 -1.72 -33.31
CA LEU A 402 -12.49 -2.42 -34.53
C LEU A 402 -13.90 -3.06 -34.39
N ALA A 403 -14.76 -2.85 -35.33
CA ALA A 403 -16.05 -3.54 -35.41
C ALA A 403 -15.84 -5.04 -35.71
N LYS A 404 -16.72 -5.90 -35.21
CA LYS A 404 -16.67 -7.35 -35.48
C LYS A 404 -16.64 -7.62 -36.99
N GLY A 405 -15.62 -8.37 -37.43
CA GLY A 405 -15.38 -8.70 -38.85
C GLY A 405 -14.56 -7.65 -39.59
N GLU A 406 -14.17 -6.55 -38.96
CA GLU A 406 -13.29 -5.56 -39.55
C GLU A 406 -11.82 -6.01 -39.42
N THR A 407 -11.02 -5.74 -40.47
CA THR A 407 -9.60 -5.95 -40.49
C THR A 407 -8.88 -4.62 -40.68
N THR A 408 -7.91 -4.30 -39.87
CA THR A 408 -7.03 -3.15 -40.06
C THR A 408 -5.58 -3.61 -40.16
N THR A 409 -4.77 -2.83 -40.88
CA THR A 409 -3.32 -3.06 -40.99
C THR A 409 -2.60 -2.00 -40.20
N LEU A 410 -1.83 -2.40 -39.19
CA LEU A 410 -1.01 -1.55 -38.34
C LEU A 410 0.43 -1.59 -38.81
N LYS A 411 1.10 -0.46 -39.05
CA LYS A 411 2.52 -0.36 -39.33
C LYS A 411 3.26 -0.08 -38.02
N LEU A 412 3.66 -1.16 -37.32
CA LEU A 412 4.34 -1.08 -36.04
C LEU A 412 5.77 -0.58 -36.16
N PHE A 413 6.51 -1.08 -37.18
CA PHE A 413 7.87 -0.68 -37.45
C PHE A 413 7.94 0.29 -38.63
N ASN A 414 8.56 1.44 -38.42
CA ASN A 414 8.73 2.53 -39.36
C ASN A 414 10.24 2.85 -39.47
N GLY A 415 10.70 3.28 -40.62
CA GLY A 415 12.06 3.81 -40.75
C GLY A 415 12.20 5.15 -40.01
N GLU A 416 13.35 5.42 -39.39
CA GLU A 416 13.63 6.69 -38.72
C GLU A 416 13.94 7.80 -39.75
N ASP A 417 14.89 7.54 -40.64
CA ASP A 417 15.34 8.49 -41.64
C ASP A 417 14.79 8.23 -43.04
N SER A 418 14.05 7.14 -43.22
CA SER A 418 13.49 6.69 -44.48
C SER A 418 12.11 6.01 -44.26
N ASP A 419 11.35 5.81 -45.34
CA ASP A 419 10.09 5.06 -45.28
C ASP A 419 10.27 3.55 -45.06
N THR A 420 11.51 3.06 -45.00
CA THR A 420 11.83 1.63 -44.91
C THR A 420 12.64 1.33 -43.65
N VAL A 421 12.23 0.30 -42.93
CA VAL A 421 12.97 -0.31 -41.83
C VAL A 421 13.53 -1.66 -42.25
N GLU A 422 14.76 -1.98 -41.87
CA GLU A 422 15.31 -3.32 -42.07
C GLU A 422 14.99 -4.20 -40.87
N ILE A 423 14.28 -5.32 -41.09
CA ILE A 423 13.85 -6.23 -40.03
C ILE A 423 14.54 -7.59 -40.22
N GLU A 424 15.24 -8.07 -39.19
CA GLU A 424 15.75 -9.44 -39.10
C GLU A 424 15.00 -10.24 -38.07
N GLY A 425 14.55 -11.45 -38.47
CA GLY A 425 13.73 -12.31 -37.61
C GLY A 425 12.26 -11.92 -37.57
N LYS A 426 11.53 -12.54 -36.66
CA LYS A 426 10.12 -12.30 -36.45
C LYS A 426 9.74 -12.73 -35.05
N PHE A 427 8.61 -12.22 -34.51
CA PHE A 427 8.08 -12.69 -33.23
C PHE A 427 7.67 -14.16 -33.36
N ALA A 428 8.14 -14.97 -32.41
CA ALA A 428 7.80 -16.40 -32.34
C ALA A 428 6.33 -16.61 -31.97
N ASN A 429 5.79 -15.73 -31.10
CA ASN A 429 4.42 -15.80 -30.64
C ASN A 429 3.73 -14.45 -30.86
N LEU A 430 2.61 -14.49 -31.54
CA LEU A 430 1.65 -13.40 -31.59
C LEU A 430 0.56 -13.75 -30.57
N SER A 431 0.44 -13.00 -29.49
CA SER A 431 -0.57 -13.25 -28.50
C SER A 431 -1.93 -12.89 -29.09
N GLN A 432 -2.82 -13.88 -29.14
CA GLN A 432 -4.17 -13.76 -29.67
C GLN A 432 -5.17 -14.01 -28.55
N ASN A 433 -6.35 -13.47 -28.67
CA ASN A 433 -7.50 -13.80 -27.83
C ASN A 433 -8.72 -14.08 -28.71
N SER A 434 -9.84 -14.48 -28.10
CA SER A 434 -11.08 -14.79 -28.82
C SER A 434 -11.69 -13.59 -29.54
N ARG A 435 -11.27 -12.36 -29.23
CA ARG A 435 -11.77 -11.15 -29.89
C ARG A 435 -11.02 -10.78 -31.15
N TYR A 436 -9.72 -11.12 -31.24
CA TYR A 436 -8.86 -10.64 -32.31
C TYR A 436 -7.89 -11.71 -32.81
N GLU A 437 -7.72 -11.75 -34.12
CA GLU A 437 -6.69 -12.53 -34.80
C GLU A 437 -5.59 -11.59 -35.32
N PHE A 438 -4.34 -11.97 -35.10
CA PHE A 438 -3.14 -11.27 -35.55
C PHE A 438 -2.46 -12.03 -36.67
N THR A 439 -2.00 -11.28 -37.67
CA THR A 439 -1.14 -11.84 -38.73
C THR A 439 0.04 -10.91 -38.99
N ASP A 440 1.27 -11.41 -38.82
CA ASP A 440 2.49 -10.73 -39.20
C ASP A 440 2.68 -10.82 -40.71
N ASN A 441 2.78 -9.68 -41.39
CA ASN A 441 3.00 -9.61 -42.83
C ASN A 441 4.51 -9.70 -43.23
N GLY A 442 5.42 -9.65 -42.21
CA GLY A 442 6.87 -9.79 -42.42
C GLY A 442 7.57 -8.53 -42.93
N ASP A 443 6.89 -7.41 -43.02
CA ASP A 443 7.39 -6.11 -43.48
C ASP A 443 7.28 -5.00 -42.43
N GLY A 444 7.07 -5.38 -41.16
CA GLY A 444 6.80 -4.46 -40.05
C GLY A 444 5.34 -4.03 -39.92
N THR A 445 4.51 -4.60 -40.79
CA THR A 445 3.04 -4.40 -40.70
C THR A 445 2.34 -5.66 -40.15
N PHE A 446 1.24 -5.45 -39.47
CA PHE A 446 0.43 -6.50 -38.86
C PHE A 446 -1.04 -6.30 -39.19
N ASN A 447 -1.72 -7.35 -39.64
CA ASN A 447 -3.16 -7.35 -39.80
C ASN A 447 -3.83 -7.75 -38.49
N VAL A 448 -4.80 -6.97 -38.06
CA VAL A 448 -5.65 -7.22 -36.89
C VAL A 448 -7.07 -7.38 -37.34
N THR A 449 -7.67 -8.52 -37.09
CA THR A 449 -9.05 -8.82 -37.45
C THR A 449 -9.90 -9.04 -36.21
N SER A 450 -10.98 -8.28 -36.04
CA SER A 450 -11.93 -8.48 -34.94
C SER A 450 -12.83 -9.68 -35.22
N VAL A 451 -12.71 -10.74 -34.42
CA VAL A 451 -13.45 -12.01 -34.63
C VAL A 451 -14.47 -12.33 -33.52
N GLY A 452 -14.27 -11.82 -32.31
CA GLY A 452 -15.05 -12.16 -31.12
C GLY A 452 -15.75 -10.98 -30.41
N SER A 453 -16.34 -11.26 -29.26
CA SER A 453 -17.06 -10.33 -28.38
C SER A 453 -16.40 -10.23 -26.99
N ALA A 454 -16.85 -9.28 -26.15
CA ALA A 454 -16.44 -9.18 -24.74
C ALA A 454 -16.79 -10.45 -23.97
N THR A 455 -17.94 -11.08 -24.28
CA THR A 455 -18.32 -12.37 -23.69
C THR A 455 -17.34 -13.50 -24.04
N ASP A 456 -16.84 -13.53 -25.28
CA ASP A 456 -15.83 -14.53 -25.68
C ASP A 456 -14.53 -14.36 -24.87
N ALA A 457 -14.12 -13.11 -24.61
CA ALA A 457 -12.96 -12.82 -23.75
C ALA A 457 -13.17 -13.29 -22.30
N VAL A 458 -14.38 -13.17 -21.76
CA VAL A 458 -14.73 -13.71 -20.43
C VAL A 458 -14.63 -15.23 -20.39
N VAL A 459 -15.15 -15.90 -21.42
CA VAL A 459 -15.11 -17.38 -21.49
C VAL A 459 -13.66 -17.88 -21.54
N ASP A 460 -12.82 -17.27 -22.36
CA ASP A 460 -11.39 -17.61 -22.46
C ASP A 460 -10.64 -17.40 -21.14
N ALA A 461 -10.98 -16.33 -20.42
CA ALA A 461 -10.40 -16.03 -19.11
C ALA A 461 -10.99 -16.90 -17.96
N GLY A 462 -11.93 -17.80 -18.24
CA GLY A 462 -12.57 -18.68 -17.27
C GLY A 462 -13.57 -17.97 -16.35
N GLY A 463 -14.18 -16.86 -16.82
CA GLY A 463 -15.17 -16.10 -16.07
C GLY A 463 -16.54 -16.79 -16.03
N SER A 464 -17.40 -16.31 -15.12
CA SER A 464 -18.77 -16.82 -14.89
C SER A 464 -19.80 -16.25 -15.88
N ALA A 465 -21.03 -16.77 -15.83
CA ALA A 465 -22.17 -16.21 -16.58
C ALA A 465 -22.49 -14.77 -16.14
N ASN A 466 -22.35 -14.45 -14.83
CA ASN A 466 -22.52 -13.09 -14.33
C ASN A 466 -21.48 -12.15 -14.96
N ASN A 467 -20.20 -12.58 -15.02
CA ASN A 467 -19.14 -11.80 -15.68
C ASN A 467 -19.46 -11.58 -17.17
N ALA A 468 -19.99 -12.59 -17.86
CA ALA A 468 -20.35 -12.47 -19.27
C ALA A 468 -21.46 -11.44 -19.51
N GLY A 469 -22.52 -11.45 -18.68
CA GLY A 469 -23.59 -10.46 -18.74
C GLY A 469 -23.11 -9.04 -18.41
N THR A 470 -22.27 -8.92 -17.41
CA THR A 470 -21.63 -7.64 -17.03
C THR A 470 -20.76 -7.12 -18.18
N ALA A 471 -19.94 -7.99 -18.78
CA ALA A 471 -19.06 -7.65 -19.89
C ALA A 471 -19.83 -7.14 -21.11
N GLU A 472 -20.93 -7.83 -21.50
CA GLU A 472 -21.77 -7.44 -22.63
C GLU A 472 -22.38 -6.05 -22.43
N ALA A 473 -22.87 -5.78 -21.19
CA ALA A 473 -23.46 -4.48 -20.87
C ALA A 473 -22.42 -3.36 -20.93
N TRP A 474 -21.27 -3.54 -20.30
CA TRP A 474 -20.20 -2.54 -20.25
C TRP A 474 -19.49 -2.33 -21.60
N ASP A 475 -19.36 -3.35 -22.45
CA ASP A 475 -18.79 -3.23 -23.80
C ASP A 475 -19.60 -2.28 -24.70
N SER A 476 -20.89 -2.07 -24.37
CA SER A 476 -21.75 -1.13 -25.06
C SER A 476 -21.64 0.32 -24.61
N VAL A 477 -20.95 0.58 -23.48
CA VAL A 477 -20.80 1.92 -22.89
C VAL A 477 -19.68 2.68 -23.60
N SER A 478 -19.96 3.91 -24.05
CA SER A 478 -18.93 4.78 -24.61
C SER A 478 -18.13 5.47 -23.50
N ALA A 479 -16.82 5.61 -23.68
CA ALA A 479 -15.96 6.38 -22.77
C ALA A 479 -16.37 7.87 -22.65
N SER A 480 -17.25 8.38 -23.52
CA SER A 480 -17.84 9.72 -23.44
C SER A 480 -19.02 9.83 -22.47
N THR A 481 -19.10 8.97 -21.46
CA THR A 481 -20.14 9.02 -20.42
C THR A 481 -20.04 10.29 -19.60
N SER A 482 -21.10 10.70 -18.92
CA SER A 482 -21.16 11.93 -18.14
C SER A 482 -20.33 11.88 -16.85
N SER A 483 -20.13 10.70 -16.25
CA SER A 483 -19.36 10.49 -15.00
C SER A 483 -17.89 10.20 -15.31
N PRO A 484 -16.95 10.94 -14.71
CA PRO A 484 -15.51 10.65 -14.83
C PRO A 484 -15.15 9.23 -14.34
N VAL A 485 -15.82 8.74 -13.29
CA VAL A 485 -15.58 7.41 -12.73
C VAL A 485 -16.09 6.34 -13.70
N ALA A 486 -17.30 6.50 -14.27
CA ALA A 486 -17.83 5.59 -15.27
C ALA A 486 -16.94 5.54 -16.52
N ALA A 487 -16.43 6.69 -16.97
CA ALA A 487 -15.49 6.76 -18.09
C ALA A 487 -14.19 5.99 -17.80
N ALA A 488 -13.60 6.19 -16.61
CA ALA A 488 -12.40 5.48 -16.20
C ALA A 488 -12.61 3.96 -16.07
N VAL A 489 -13.74 3.53 -15.52
CA VAL A 489 -14.11 2.10 -15.43
C VAL A 489 -14.27 1.52 -16.85
N THR A 490 -14.99 2.21 -17.74
CA THR A 490 -15.19 1.78 -19.14
C THR A 490 -13.86 1.61 -19.85
N GLU A 491 -12.95 2.58 -19.72
CA GLU A 491 -11.61 2.53 -20.33
C GLU A 491 -10.80 1.34 -19.81
N LYS A 492 -10.79 1.12 -18.47
CA LYS A 492 -10.07 0.00 -17.87
C LYS A 492 -10.64 -1.36 -18.28
N LEU A 493 -11.96 -1.51 -18.28
CA LEU A 493 -12.60 -2.75 -18.73
C LEU A 493 -12.33 -3.01 -20.21
N ALA A 494 -12.38 -1.98 -21.07
CA ALA A 494 -12.05 -2.10 -22.48
C ALA A 494 -10.57 -2.51 -22.67
N GLN A 495 -9.64 -1.87 -21.97
CA GLN A 495 -8.21 -2.22 -22.00
C GLN A 495 -8.00 -3.70 -21.64
N LEU A 496 -8.54 -4.15 -20.51
CA LEU A 496 -8.37 -5.50 -20.01
C LEU A 496 -9.05 -6.56 -20.92
N SER A 497 -10.26 -6.27 -21.42
CA SER A 497 -11.00 -7.18 -22.31
C SER A 497 -10.29 -7.44 -23.63
N ASN A 498 -9.45 -6.52 -24.05
CA ASN A 498 -8.73 -6.55 -25.32
C ASN A 498 -7.30 -7.07 -25.17
N SER A 499 -6.84 -7.35 -23.94
CA SER A 499 -5.50 -7.83 -23.69
C SER A 499 -5.32 -9.29 -24.11
N THR A 500 -4.12 -9.58 -24.61
CA THR A 500 -3.67 -10.93 -24.90
C THR A 500 -2.83 -11.53 -23.77
N ASN A 501 -2.56 -10.74 -22.73
CA ASN A 501 -1.80 -11.16 -21.54
C ASN A 501 -2.68 -11.95 -20.57
N ALA A 502 -2.28 -13.17 -20.20
CA ALA A 502 -3.07 -14.03 -19.30
C ALA A 502 -3.33 -13.41 -17.92
N ALA A 503 -2.40 -12.61 -17.38
CA ALA A 503 -2.61 -11.92 -16.10
C ALA A 503 -3.66 -10.81 -16.23
N GLU A 504 -3.67 -10.07 -17.33
CA GLU A 504 -4.67 -9.04 -17.61
C GLU A 504 -6.03 -9.64 -17.97
N GLN A 505 -6.08 -10.78 -18.65
CA GLN A 505 -7.33 -11.53 -18.87
C GLN A 505 -7.96 -11.96 -17.54
N LYS A 506 -7.14 -12.45 -16.59
CA LYS A 506 -7.63 -12.71 -15.23
C LYS A 506 -8.09 -11.42 -14.54
N ALA A 507 -7.32 -10.34 -14.63
CA ALA A 507 -7.70 -9.04 -14.07
C ALA A 507 -9.00 -8.49 -14.66
N TYR A 508 -9.30 -8.83 -15.93
CA TYR A 508 -10.58 -8.50 -16.55
C TYR A 508 -11.77 -9.17 -15.82
N VAL A 509 -11.67 -10.47 -15.57
CA VAL A 509 -12.70 -11.22 -14.83
C VAL A 509 -12.84 -10.68 -13.42
N ASP A 510 -11.72 -10.40 -12.74
CA ASP A 510 -11.70 -9.81 -11.41
C ASP A 510 -12.37 -8.42 -11.40
N ALA A 511 -12.09 -7.57 -12.40
CA ALA A 511 -12.71 -6.25 -12.54
C ALA A 511 -14.23 -6.33 -12.85
N LEU A 512 -14.66 -7.28 -13.67
CA LEU A 512 -16.08 -7.53 -13.93
C LEU A 512 -16.82 -8.01 -12.68
N THR A 513 -16.16 -8.83 -11.85
CA THR A 513 -16.69 -9.25 -10.56
C THR A 513 -16.78 -8.07 -9.59
N ALA A 514 -15.76 -7.22 -9.54
CA ALA A 514 -15.72 -6.06 -8.65
C ALA A 514 -16.73 -4.96 -9.06
N VAL A 515 -16.92 -4.71 -10.38
CA VAL A 515 -17.86 -3.68 -10.84
C VAL A 515 -19.31 -4.09 -10.63
N ALA A 516 -19.61 -5.39 -10.72
CA ALA A 516 -20.96 -5.90 -10.48
C ALA A 516 -21.37 -5.68 -9.01
N PRO A 517 -22.62 -5.27 -8.73
CA PRO A 517 -23.09 -5.18 -7.35
C PRO A 517 -23.34 -6.59 -6.80
N GLU A 518 -22.66 -6.95 -5.73
CA GLU A 518 -22.96 -8.16 -4.93
C GLU A 518 -23.98 -7.88 -3.82
N VAL A 519 -24.69 -6.80 -3.94
CA VAL A 519 -25.48 -6.19 -2.89
C VAL A 519 -26.56 -7.14 -2.38
N ALA A 520 -27.29 -7.77 -3.26
CA ALA A 520 -28.48 -8.49 -2.84
C ALA A 520 -28.15 -9.70 -1.94
N PRO A 521 -27.22 -10.63 -2.25
CA PRO A 521 -26.87 -11.72 -1.35
C PRO A 521 -26.23 -11.23 -0.04
N MET A 522 -25.36 -10.22 -0.10
CA MET A 522 -24.70 -9.66 1.06
C MET A 522 -25.72 -8.97 2.00
N VAL A 523 -26.59 -8.12 1.46
CA VAL A 523 -27.65 -7.44 2.22
C VAL A 523 -28.60 -8.45 2.86
N GLN A 524 -29.08 -9.46 2.10
CA GLN A 524 -29.96 -10.49 2.62
C GLN A 524 -29.31 -11.22 3.82
N LYS A 525 -28.05 -11.62 3.71
CA LYS A 525 -27.33 -12.35 4.76
C LYS A 525 -27.08 -11.47 5.98
N THR A 526 -26.55 -10.28 5.77
CA THR A 526 -26.20 -9.34 6.86
C THR A 526 -27.45 -8.89 7.62
N GLN A 527 -28.52 -8.54 6.93
CA GLN A 527 -29.75 -8.09 7.57
C GLN A 527 -30.52 -9.22 8.27
N THR A 528 -30.52 -10.42 7.69
CA THR A 528 -31.06 -11.61 8.36
C THR A 528 -30.30 -11.90 9.65
N GLU A 529 -28.98 -11.76 9.63
CA GLU A 529 -28.16 -12.03 10.79
C GLU A 529 -28.31 -10.92 11.87
N THR A 530 -28.37 -9.67 11.48
CA THR A 530 -28.67 -8.55 12.41
C THR A 530 -30.02 -8.75 13.11
N ALA A 531 -31.06 -9.15 12.36
CA ALA A 531 -32.38 -9.50 12.95
C ALA A 531 -32.25 -10.69 13.90
N ASN A 532 -31.51 -11.73 13.52
CA ASN A 532 -31.31 -12.92 14.36
C ASN A 532 -30.50 -12.62 15.64
N GLN A 533 -29.53 -11.71 15.61
CA GLN A 533 -28.80 -11.23 16.79
C GLN A 533 -29.74 -10.54 17.77
N VAL A 534 -30.63 -9.67 17.26
CA VAL A 534 -31.64 -9.00 18.07
C VAL A 534 -32.64 -10.01 18.62
N PHE A 535 -33.10 -11.00 17.82
CA PHE A 535 -33.96 -12.08 18.30
C PHE A 535 -33.29 -12.90 19.40
N GLY A 536 -32.02 -13.28 19.22
CA GLY A 536 -31.20 -13.99 20.21
C GLY A 536 -31.07 -13.20 21.50
N ALA A 537 -30.72 -11.92 21.40
CA ALA A 537 -30.59 -11.01 22.54
C ALA A 537 -31.86 -10.93 23.38
N VAL A 538 -33.03 -10.77 22.75
CA VAL A 538 -34.31 -10.68 23.43
C VAL A 538 -34.79 -12.07 23.91
N SER A 539 -34.63 -13.14 23.13
CA SER A 539 -35.01 -14.50 23.48
C SER A 539 -34.29 -15.00 24.73
N THR A 540 -32.98 -14.76 24.84
CA THR A 540 -32.20 -15.12 26.04
C THR A 540 -32.77 -14.49 27.28
N ARG A 541 -33.36 -13.31 27.20
CA ARG A 541 -33.98 -12.58 28.30
C ARG A 541 -35.36 -13.10 28.65
N LEU A 542 -36.14 -13.49 27.66
CA LEU A 542 -37.48 -14.01 27.87
C LEU A 542 -37.44 -15.43 28.47
N THR A 543 -36.58 -16.28 27.93
CA THR A 543 -36.42 -17.68 28.33
C THR A 543 -35.36 -17.92 29.40
N GLY A 544 -34.40 -16.98 29.60
CA GLY A 544 -33.34 -17.06 30.64
C GLY A 544 -33.75 -16.50 31.97
N GLY A 545 -34.80 -15.66 32.04
CA GLY A 545 -35.33 -15.11 33.29
C GLY A 545 -35.86 -16.21 34.18
N SER A 546 -35.25 -16.37 35.33
CA SER A 546 -35.90 -17.12 36.42
C SER A 546 -37.19 -16.35 36.78
N ILE A 547 -38.35 -16.85 36.35
CA ILE A 547 -39.54 -16.53 37.09
C ILE A 547 -39.38 -17.27 38.39
N SER A 548 -38.93 -16.56 39.45
CA SER A 548 -39.02 -17.06 40.79
C SER A 548 -40.49 -17.34 41.05
N THR A 549 -40.87 -18.60 40.94
CA THR A 549 -42.09 -19.13 41.49
C THR A 549 -41.93 -19.33 42.99
N GLY A 550 -41.33 -18.35 43.70
CA GLY A 550 -41.51 -18.20 45.12
C GLY A 550 -42.99 -17.84 45.33
N GLY A 551 -43.78 -18.82 45.73
CA GLY A 551 -45.17 -18.64 46.06
C GLY A 551 -45.33 -17.78 47.29
N GLU A 552 -45.16 -16.51 47.17
CA GLU A 552 -45.79 -15.52 48.06
C GLU A 552 -47.13 -15.19 47.38
N GLY A 553 -48.18 -15.72 47.94
CA GLY A 553 -49.54 -15.38 47.57
C GLY A 553 -49.69 -13.88 47.46
N MET A 554 -50.07 -13.36 46.28
CA MET A 554 -50.33 -11.94 46.15
C MET A 554 -51.43 -11.52 47.09
N ALA A 555 -51.08 -10.66 48.08
CA ALA A 555 -52.11 -9.96 48.88
C ALA A 555 -52.86 -9.04 47.91
N SER A 556 -54.23 -9.11 48.05
CA SER A 556 -55.13 -8.25 47.30
C SER A 556 -54.83 -6.78 47.53
N GLY A 557 -53.93 -6.21 46.77
CA GLY A 557 -53.46 -4.82 46.89
C GLY A 557 -52.03 -4.54 46.36
N ASP A 558 -51.26 -5.57 45.96
CA ASP A 558 -49.98 -5.40 45.38
C ASP A 558 -50.08 -4.77 43.95
N ASN A 559 -49.41 -3.64 43.83
CA ASN A 559 -49.53 -2.82 42.64
C ASN A 559 -48.72 -3.47 41.50
N ILE A 560 -49.39 -4.18 40.59
CA ILE A 560 -48.86 -4.80 39.35
C ILE A 560 -47.93 -3.81 38.59
N PHE A 561 -48.14 -2.50 38.81
CA PHE A 561 -47.33 -1.45 38.20
C PHE A 561 -45.89 -1.32 38.76
N LYS A 562 -45.49 -2.06 39.77
CA LYS A 562 -44.15 -2.04 40.36
C LYS A 562 -43.23 -3.19 39.89
N ARG A 563 -43.69 -4.14 39.07
CA ARG A 563 -42.90 -5.28 38.56
C ARG A 563 -42.40 -4.97 37.17
N GLY A 564 -41.23 -4.37 37.09
CA GLY A 564 -40.56 -4.04 35.82
C GLY A 564 -39.06 -4.29 35.85
N ALA A 565 -38.42 -4.19 34.69
CA ALA A 565 -36.98 -4.20 34.60
C ALA A 565 -36.49 -3.32 33.42
N MET A 566 -35.31 -2.78 33.58
CA MET A 566 -34.54 -2.16 32.51
C MET A 566 -33.29 -3.02 32.22
N TRP A 567 -32.79 -2.97 30.99
CA TRP A 567 -31.66 -3.76 30.58
C TRP A 567 -30.80 -3.07 29.54
N VAL A 568 -29.53 -3.48 29.49
CA VAL A 568 -28.58 -3.11 28.47
C VAL A 568 -27.76 -4.34 28.09
N GLN A 569 -27.42 -4.47 26.80
CA GLN A 569 -26.71 -5.61 26.28
C GLN A 569 -25.71 -5.17 25.19
N GLY A 570 -24.46 -5.61 25.31
CA GLY A 570 -23.46 -5.53 24.27
C GLY A 570 -23.58 -6.74 23.34
N LEU A 571 -23.39 -6.51 22.04
CA LEU A 571 -23.45 -7.47 20.95
C LEU A 571 -22.11 -7.43 20.22
N PHE A 572 -21.48 -8.59 20.02
CA PHE A 572 -20.22 -8.73 19.29
C PHE A 572 -20.35 -9.94 18.38
N ASN A 573 -20.24 -9.72 17.10
CA ASN A 573 -20.46 -10.79 16.13
C ASN A 573 -19.34 -10.83 15.09
N LYS A 574 -19.00 -12.06 14.66
CA LYS A 574 -18.17 -12.33 13.51
C LYS A 574 -18.83 -13.37 12.65
N SER A 575 -19.00 -13.06 11.38
CA SER A 575 -19.56 -13.99 10.41
C SER A 575 -18.67 -14.10 9.19
N LYS A 576 -18.74 -15.25 8.54
CA LYS A 576 -17.99 -15.53 7.33
C LYS A 576 -18.84 -16.32 6.36
N LEU A 577 -18.85 -15.90 5.10
CA LEU A 577 -19.32 -16.65 3.96
C LEU A 577 -18.13 -17.04 3.09
N ASP A 578 -18.00 -18.30 2.75
CA ASP A 578 -16.99 -18.76 1.79
C ASP A 578 -17.42 -18.51 0.34
N ASP A 579 -16.45 -18.51 -0.60
CA ASP A 579 -16.72 -18.37 -2.03
C ASP A 579 -17.62 -19.51 -2.51
N THR A 580 -18.64 -19.18 -3.31
CA THR A 580 -19.48 -20.16 -4.01
C THR A 580 -19.20 -20.17 -5.51
N SER A 581 -19.86 -21.03 -6.24
CA SER A 581 -19.72 -21.08 -7.71
C SER A 581 -20.28 -19.84 -8.42
N LYS A 582 -21.16 -19.08 -7.79
CA LYS A 582 -21.87 -17.94 -8.37
C LYS A 582 -21.47 -16.59 -7.78
N ALA A 583 -20.99 -16.56 -6.53
CA ALA A 583 -20.69 -15.34 -5.81
C ALA A 583 -19.41 -15.46 -4.99
N LYS A 584 -18.75 -14.34 -4.78
CA LYS A 584 -17.62 -14.24 -3.84
C LYS A 584 -18.15 -14.18 -2.41
N GLY A 585 -17.36 -14.77 -1.49
CA GLY A 585 -17.62 -14.72 -0.06
C GLY A 585 -17.25 -13.35 0.54
N PHE A 586 -17.54 -13.22 1.83
CA PHE A 586 -17.18 -12.05 2.63
C PHE A 586 -16.96 -12.43 4.09
N ASP A 587 -16.19 -11.62 4.79
CA ASP A 587 -16.10 -11.62 6.25
C ASP A 587 -16.86 -10.39 6.79
N ALA A 588 -17.61 -10.52 7.92
CA ALA A 588 -18.28 -9.40 8.52
C ALA A 588 -18.08 -9.38 10.04
N ASP A 589 -17.71 -8.23 10.57
CA ASP A 589 -17.51 -7.96 11.97
C ASP A 589 -18.56 -6.93 12.47
N SER A 590 -19.43 -7.32 13.40
CA SER A 590 -20.47 -6.45 13.94
C SER A 590 -20.28 -6.17 15.42
N ASN A 591 -20.45 -4.91 15.80
CA ASN A 591 -20.43 -4.47 17.18
C ASN A 591 -21.69 -3.65 17.47
N GLY A 592 -22.32 -3.87 18.62
CA GLY A 592 -23.55 -3.17 18.91
C GLY A 592 -23.91 -3.08 20.37
N ILE A 593 -24.94 -2.30 20.62
CA ILE A 593 -25.56 -2.14 21.93
C ILE A 593 -27.08 -2.18 21.79
N ALA A 594 -27.74 -2.94 22.65
CA ALA A 594 -29.18 -2.95 22.77
C ALA A 594 -29.60 -2.57 24.20
N PHE A 595 -30.70 -1.88 24.34
CA PHE A 595 -31.28 -1.57 25.66
C PHE A 595 -32.80 -1.55 25.57
N GLY A 596 -33.45 -1.71 26.75
CA GLY A 596 -34.90 -1.70 26.78
C GLY A 596 -35.48 -1.77 28.19
N ALA A 597 -36.80 -1.78 28.21
CA ALA A 597 -37.56 -1.90 29.43
C ALA A 597 -38.70 -2.91 29.24
N GLU A 598 -39.02 -3.64 30.33
CA GLU A 598 -40.07 -4.65 30.37
C GLU A 598 -40.91 -4.55 31.60
N LYS A 599 -42.14 -5.00 31.48
CA LYS A 599 -43.12 -4.94 32.56
C LYS A 599 -44.09 -6.11 32.51
N PHE A 600 -44.44 -6.63 33.69
CA PHE A 600 -45.56 -7.55 33.80
C PHE A 600 -46.88 -6.78 33.74
N VAL A 601 -47.74 -7.15 32.80
CA VAL A 601 -49.12 -6.63 32.64
C VAL A 601 -50.14 -7.52 33.30
N THR A 602 -49.85 -8.82 33.47
CA THR A 602 -50.54 -9.81 34.29
C THR A 602 -49.49 -10.67 35.01
N ASP A 603 -49.88 -11.59 35.87
CA ASP A 603 -48.97 -12.53 36.51
C ASP A 603 -48.23 -13.43 35.52
N ASP A 604 -48.87 -13.77 34.39
CA ASP A 604 -48.41 -14.69 33.38
C ASP A 604 -47.92 -13.99 32.10
N THR A 605 -48.09 -12.67 32.00
CA THR A 605 -47.79 -11.91 30.76
C THR A 605 -46.84 -10.77 31.02
N LYS A 606 -45.73 -10.77 30.33
CA LYS A 606 -44.71 -9.74 30.27
C LYS A 606 -44.68 -9.10 28.89
N VAL A 607 -44.52 -7.79 28.81
CA VAL A 607 -44.29 -7.04 27.56
C VAL A 607 -43.12 -6.11 27.73
N GLY A 608 -42.39 -5.84 26.65
CA GLY A 608 -41.28 -4.97 26.66
C GLY A 608 -41.04 -4.27 25.32
N ILE A 609 -40.33 -3.19 25.40
CA ILE A 609 -39.82 -2.42 24.25
C ILE A 609 -38.33 -2.26 24.38
N GLY A 610 -37.66 -2.14 23.25
CA GLY A 610 -36.24 -1.93 23.21
C GLY A 610 -35.78 -1.22 21.94
N TYR A 611 -34.51 -0.93 21.92
CA TYR A 611 -33.82 -0.35 20.80
C TYR A 611 -32.40 -0.95 20.72
N ALA A 612 -31.93 -1.20 19.52
CA ALA A 612 -30.56 -1.64 19.26
C ALA A 612 -29.89 -0.74 18.21
N TYR A 613 -28.60 -0.54 18.37
CA TYR A 613 -27.70 0.02 17.36
C TYR A 613 -26.58 -0.99 17.11
N THR A 614 -26.31 -1.27 15.85
CA THR A 614 -25.19 -2.11 15.44
C THR A 614 -24.45 -1.42 14.30
N ASN A 615 -23.13 -1.45 14.38
CA ASN A 615 -22.24 -1.09 13.28
C ASN A 615 -21.56 -2.37 12.79
N THR A 616 -21.53 -2.58 11.49
CA THR A 616 -21.00 -3.78 10.84
C THR A 616 -20.05 -3.40 9.74
N ASP A 617 -18.80 -3.87 9.83
CA ASP A 617 -17.79 -3.79 8.78
C ASP A 617 -17.82 -5.08 7.96
N ILE A 618 -17.90 -4.99 6.65
CA ILE A 618 -17.97 -6.12 5.72
C ILE A 618 -16.82 -6.04 4.72
N ASP A 619 -15.91 -6.99 4.81
CA ASP A 619 -14.79 -7.18 3.88
C ASP A 619 -15.17 -8.18 2.78
N GLY A 620 -15.33 -7.71 1.56
CA GLY A 620 -15.68 -8.51 0.38
C GLY A 620 -14.61 -8.50 -0.70
N PHE A 621 -14.88 -9.16 -1.82
CA PHE A 621 -13.94 -9.20 -2.94
C PHE A 621 -13.74 -7.81 -3.58
N MET A 622 -12.57 -7.19 -3.38
CA MET A 622 -12.24 -5.84 -3.85
C MET A 622 -13.24 -4.77 -3.40
N ARG A 623 -13.88 -4.95 -2.25
CA ARG A 623 -14.86 -4.02 -1.68
C ARG A 623 -14.87 -4.06 -0.17
N ASP A 624 -15.15 -2.91 0.42
CA ASP A 624 -15.37 -2.71 1.83
C ASP A 624 -16.74 -2.04 2.00
N THR A 625 -17.54 -2.45 2.98
CA THR A 625 -18.86 -1.89 3.22
C THR A 625 -19.08 -1.66 4.71
N ASP A 626 -19.36 -0.42 5.09
CA ASP A 626 -19.76 -0.03 6.44
C ASP A 626 -21.28 0.02 6.53
N VAL A 627 -21.85 -0.54 7.60
CA VAL A 627 -23.29 -0.59 7.81
C VAL A 627 -23.66 -0.12 9.19
N ASP A 628 -24.43 0.95 9.28
CA ASP A 628 -25.03 1.44 10.51
C ASP A 628 -26.50 1.04 10.58
N THR A 629 -26.87 0.21 11.58
CA THR A 629 -28.24 -0.29 11.72
C THR A 629 -28.85 0.17 13.03
N HIS A 630 -30.03 0.74 12.94
CA HIS A 630 -30.91 1.11 14.05
C HIS A 630 -32.14 0.20 14.10
N THR A 631 -32.43 -0.42 15.25
CA THR A 631 -33.55 -1.37 15.35
C THR A 631 -34.49 -1.04 16.51
N ALA A 632 -35.76 -0.83 16.23
CA ALA A 632 -36.83 -0.77 17.24
C ALA A 632 -37.33 -2.17 17.54
N ILE A 633 -37.59 -2.47 18.80
CA ILE A 633 -37.92 -3.80 19.28
C ILE A 633 -39.20 -3.74 20.12
N LEU A 634 -40.15 -4.63 19.82
CA LEU A 634 -41.34 -4.91 20.65
C LEU A 634 -41.34 -6.39 20.96
N TYR A 635 -41.57 -6.77 22.22
CA TYR A 635 -41.58 -8.18 22.60
C TYR A 635 -42.54 -8.47 23.73
N GLY A 636 -42.91 -9.75 23.86
CA GLY A 636 -43.73 -10.23 24.97
C GLY A 636 -43.62 -11.73 25.17
N GLU A 637 -43.99 -12.15 26.38
CA GLU A 637 -44.03 -13.53 26.80
C GLU A 637 -45.31 -13.80 27.56
N TYR A 638 -45.95 -14.94 27.23
CA TYR A 638 -47.06 -15.50 28.01
C TYR A 638 -46.62 -16.84 28.56
N LYS A 639 -46.57 -16.96 29.93
CA LYS A 639 -46.10 -18.16 30.63
C LYS A 639 -47.04 -18.50 31.81
N PRO A 640 -48.19 -19.10 31.54
CA PRO A 640 -49.18 -19.42 32.60
C PRO A 640 -48.79 -20.64 33.44
N SER A 641 -47.80 -21.44 33.01
CA SER A 641 -47.37 -22.64 33.69
C SER A 641 -45.95 -23.05 33.24
N ASN A 642 -45.66 -24.34 33.07
CA ASN A 642 -44.41 -24.85 32.55
C ASN A 642 -44.23 -24.61 31.06
N TRP A 643 -45.26 -24.23 30.31
CA TRP A 643 -45.12 -23.85 28.92
C TRP A 643 -45.20 -22.34 28.75
N TYR A 644 -44.55 -21.87 27.71
CA TYR A 644 -44.53 -20.47 27.33
C TYR A 644 -44.71 -20.29 25.82
N VAL A 645 -45.19 -19.09 25.47
CA VAL A 645 -45.06 -18.56 24.12
C VAL A 645 -44.48 -17.19 24.24
N ASN A 646 -43.45 -16.92 23.44
CA ASN A 646 -42.89 -15.56 23.30
C ASN A 646 -42.97 -15.10 21.87
N GLY A 647 -43.08 -13.80 21.69
CA GLY A 647 -43.09 -13.13 20.41
C GLY A 647 -42.18 -11.92 20.44
N ILE A 648 -41.47 -11.70 19.35
CA ILE A 648 -40.60 -10.55 19.12
C ILE A 648 -40.91 -9.96 17.75
N ALA A 649 -41.11 -8.64 17.70
CA ALA A 649 -41.23 -7.89 16.47
C ALA A 649 -40.10 -6.83 16.42
N THR A 650 -39.46 -6.73 15.30
CA THR A 650 -38.36 -5.76 15.06
C THR A 650 -38.61 -4.95 13.81
N TYR A 651 -38.19 -3.71 13.83
CA TYR A 651 -38.11 -2.87 12.64
C TYR A 651 -36.77 -2.16 12.63
N GLY A 652 -35.96 -2.47 11.63
CA GLY A 652 -34.62 -1.94 11.45
C GLY A 652 -34.55 -1.03 10.23
N TRP A 653 -33.69 -0.01 10.32
CA TRP A 653 -33.28 0.80 9.18
C TRP A 653 -31.77 0.89 9.20
N SER A 654 -31.16 0.70 8.05
CA SER A 654 -29.73 0.56 7.88
C SER A 654 -29.24 1.44 6.76
N ASP A 655 -28.17 2.19 7.06
CA ASP A 655 -27.43 2.98 6.10
C ASP A 655 -26.19 2.18 5.67
N TYR A 656 -25.98 1.99 4.37
CA TYR A 656 -24.88 1.26 3.77
C TYR A 656 -23.96 2.21 3.02
N GLU A 657 -22.68 2.22 3.36
CA GLU A 657 -21.62 2.93 2.64
C GLU A 657 -20.66 1.91 2.00
N GLU A 658 -20.72 1.72 0.67
CA GLU A 658 -19.85 0.80 -0.06
C GLU A 658 -18.72 1.53 -0.77
N SER A 659 -17.52 0.98 -0.69
CA SER A 659 -16.33 1.40 -1.41
C SER A 659 -15.70 0.19 -2.09
N LYS A 660 -15.52 0.23 -3.43
CA LYS A 660 -14.93 -0.87 -4.20
C LYS A 660 -13.86 -0.39 -5.19
N SER A 661 -12.93 -1.28 -5.53
CA SER A 661 -11.84 -1.04 -6.49
C SER A 661 -12.04 -1.85 -7.75
N VAL A 662 -12.30 -1.18 -8.87
CA VAL A 662 -12.49 -1.79 -10.20
C VAL A 662 -11.25 -1.52 -11.04
N ALA A 663 -10.37 -2.50 -11.15
CA ALA A 663 -9.09 -2.34 -11.88
C ALA A 663 -8.31 -1.07 -11.45
N GLY A 664 -8.30 -0.76 -10.15
CA GLY A 664 -7.65 0.42 -9.59
C GLY A 664 -8.50 1.70 -9.62
N VAL A 665 -9.69 1.67 -10.18
CA VAL A 665 -10.64 2.80 -10.13
C VAL A 665 -11.54 2.65 -8.91
N GLY A 666 -11.55 3.66 -8.03
CA GLY A 666 -12.43 3.68 -6.86
C GLY A 666 -13.88 3.97 -7.25
N VAL A 667 -14.82 3.12 -6.85
CA VAL A 667 -16.26 3.30 -7.03
C VAL A 667 -16.93 3.29 -5.66
N LYS A 668 -17.88 4.22 -5.43
CA LYS A 668 -18.60 4.37 -4.17
C LYS A 668 -20.10 4.30 -4.39
N ALA A 669 -20.81 3.77 -3.41
CA ALA A 669 -22.26 3.74 -3.36
C ALA A 669 -22.76 3.91 -1.92
N ASP A 670 -23.87 4.63 -1.78
CA ASP A 670 -24.60 4.77 -0.52
C ASP A 670 -26.06 4.35 -0.78
N TYR A 671 -26.64 3.55 0.11
CA TYR A 671 -28.00 3.09 -0.02
C TYR A 671 -28.62 2.65 1.32
N ASP A 672 -29.96 2.70 1.34
CA ASP A 672 -30.76 2.39 2.52
C ASP A 672 -31.39 1.00 2.44
N VAL A 673 -31.51 0.34 3.60
CA VAL A 673 -32.19 -0.95 3.73
C VAL A 673 -33.12 -0.94 4.94
N GLU A 674 -34.36 -1.34 4.73
CA GLU A 674 -35.35 -1.54 5.78
C GLU A 674 -35.50 -3.03 6.09
N THR A 675 -35.59 -3.40 7.36
CA THR A 675 -35.76 -4.81 7.78
C THR A 675 -36.89 -4.94 8.77
N PHE A 676 -37.87 -5.77 8.46
CA PHE A 676 -38.93 -6.14 9.39
C PHE A 676 -38.75 -7.59 9.83
N GLY A 677 -38.70 -7.83 11.13
CA GLY A 677 -38.50 -9.15 11.71
C GLY A 677 -39.65 -9.55 12.64
N LEU A 678 -40.06 -10.81 12.55
CA LEU A 678 -40.99 -11.45 13.50
C LEU A 678 -40.46 -12.79 13.96
N GLN A 679 -40.47 -13.03 15.28
CA GLN A 679 -40.17 -14.34 15.84
C GLN A 679 -41.30 -14.75 16.79
N ALA A 680 -41.75 -16.01 16.71
CA ALA A 680 -42.62 -16.65 17.66
C ALA A 680 -42.03 -17.99 18.10
N MET A 681 -41.79 -18.14 19.40
CA MET A 681 -41.22 -19.36 19.99
C MET A 681 -42.11 -19.89 21.07
N THR A 682 -42.15 -21.21 21.21
CA THR A 682 -42.83 -21.91 22.31
C THR A 682 -41.91 -22.95 22.90
N GLY A 683 -42.07 -23.22 24.18
CA GLY A 683 -41.28 -24.27 24.86
C GLY A 683 -42.01 -24.80 26.10
N TYR A 684 -41.46 -25.87 26.61
CA TYR A 684 -42.02 -26.56 27.80
C TYR A 684 -40.89 -26.84 28.80
N ASP A 685 -40.94 -26.20 29.97
CA ASP A 685 -39.93 -26.36 31.04
C ASP A 685 -40.18 -27.64 31.82
N MET A 686 -39.23 -28.56 31.79
CA MET A 686 -39.19 -29.79 32.55
C MET A 686 -38.06 -29.73 33.58
N ASN A 687 -38.28 -30.21 34.77
CA ASN A 687 -37.25 -30.38 35.78
C ASN A 687 -37.02 -31.87 36.00
N VAL A 688 -35.81 -32.34 35.69
CA VAL A 688 -35.42 -33.75 35.87
C VAL A 688 -34.23 -33.76 36.82
N ASN A 689 -34.48 -34.14 38.09
CA ASN A 689 -33.45 -34.21 39.11
C ASN A 689 -32.62 -32.91 39.33
N GLY A 690 -33.27 -31.75 39.23
CA GLY A 690 -32.63 -30.46 39.39
C GLY A 690 -31.97 -29.93 38.10
N LEU A 691 -32.09 -30.64 36.98
CA LEU A 691 -31.69 -30.22 35.67
C LEU A 691 -32.93 -29.70 34.93
N GLY A 692 -32.94 -28.44 34.55
CA GLY A 692 -33.96 -27.85 33.68
C GLY A 692 -33.68 -28.30 32.22
N ILE A 693 -34.71 -28.87 31.56
CA ILE A 693 -34.67 -29.24 30.14
C ILE A 693 -35.90 -28.60 29.51
N THR A 694 -35.68 -27.77 28.46
CA THR A 694 -36.75 -27.06 27.76
C THR A 694 -36.69 -27.37 26.27
N PRO A 695 -37.43 -28.34 25.75
CA PRO A 695 -37.68 -28.47 24.32
C PRO A 695 -38.40 -27.21 23.83
N GLU A 696 -38.01 -26.72 22.64
CA GLU A 696 -38.54 -25.52 22.05
C GLU A 696 -38.77 -25.69 20.55
N ALA A 697 -39.76 -24.98 20.04
CA ALA A 697 -40.00 -24.87 18.60
C ALA A 697 -40.52 -23.47 18.26
N GLY A 698 -40.28 -23.03 17.04
CA GLY A 698 -40.80 -21.74 16.62
C GLY A 698 -40.60 -21.44 15.15
N LEU A 699 -40.96 -20.20 14.80
CA LEU A 699 -40.83 -19.63 13.47
C LEU A 699 -40.17 -18.26 13.61
N ARG A 700 -39.32 -17.94 12.63
CA ARG A 700 -38.73 -16.63 12.39
C ARG A 700 -39.06 -16.19 10.96
N TYR A 701 -39.52 -14.97 10.82
CA TYR A 701 -39.76 -14.33 9.53
C TYR A 701 -38.97 -13.04 9.47
N VAL A 702 -38.27 -12.83 8.37
CA VAL A 702 -37.54 -11.60 8.08
C VAL A 702 -37.91 -11.14 6.68
N HIS A 703 -38.33 -9.90 6.58
CA HIS A 703 -38.57 -9.18 5.33
C HIS A 703 -37.55 -8.07 5.21
N ILE A 704 -36.81 -8.04 4.12
CA ILE A 704 -35.75 -7.10 3.83
C ILE A 704 -36.10 -6.34 2.58
N LYS A 705 -36.05 -5.02 2.63
CA LYS A 705 -36.30 -4.13 1.51
C LYS A 705 -35.10 -3.23 1.32
N GLN A 706 -34.41 -3.41 0.19
CA GLN A 706 -33.32 -2.55 -0.22
C GLN A 706 -33.85 -1.53 -1.23
N ASP A 707 -33.57 -0.25 -1.01
CA ASP A 707 -33.96 0.80 -1.94
C ASP A 707 -33.07 0.81 -3.18
N ALA A 708 -33.61 1.29 -4.32
CA ALA A 708 -32.81 1.49 -5.53
C ALA A 708 -31.79 2.60 -5.32
N TYR A 709 -30.57 2.40 -5.83
CA TYR A 709 -29.51 3.38 -5.69
C TYR A 709 -28.70 3.57 -6.98
N LYS A 710 -27.80 4.56 -6.95
CA LYS A 710 -26.90 4.85 -8.04
C LYS A 710 -25.48 5.01 -7.49
N ASP A 711 -24.53 4.23 -8.01
CA ASP A 711 -23.12 4.36 -7.63
C ASP A 711 -22.39 5.48 -8.42
N SER A 712 -21.14 5.76 -8.03
CA SER A 712 -20.32 6.79 -8.68
C SER A 712 -19.86 6.44 -10.10
N ALA A 713 -20.02 5.17 -10.53
CA ALA A 713 -19.80 4.72 -11.90
C ALA A 713 -21.06 4.77 -12.77
N ASP A 714 -22.06 5.54 -12.33
CA ASP A 714 -23.35 5.72 -13.02
C ASP A 714 -24.20 4.45 -13.17
N GLN A 715 -23.89 3.38 -12.43
CA GLN A 715 -24.72 2.18 -12.38
C GLN A 715 -25.93 2.46 -11.51
N ARG A 716 -27.12 2.19 -12.05
CA ARG A 716 -28.37 2.21 -11.31
C ARG A 716 -28.76 0.80 -10.94
N VAL A 717 -28.72 0.48 -9.66
CA VAL A 717 -29.13 -0.80 -9.09
C VAL A 717 -30.60 -0.71 -8.70
N SER A 718 -31.41 -1.68 -9.13
CA SER A 718 -32.84 -1.72 -8.80
C SER A 718 -33.07 -2.01 -7.32
N ALA A 719 -34.19 -1.55 -6.80
CA ALA A 719 -34.70 -2.00 -5.49
C ALA A 719 -34.89 -3.52 -5.47
N ASN A 720 -34.69 -4.12 -4.32
CA ASN A 720 -34.83 -5.54 -4.11
C ASN A 720 -35.54 -5.83 -2.76
N ASP A 721 -36.54 -6.69 -2.80
CA ASP A 721 -37.22 -7.18 -1.62
C ASP A 721 -36.93 -8.67 -1.45
N SER A 722 -36.76 -9.13 -0.21
CA SER A 722 -36.46 -10.52 0.10
C SER A 722 -37.19 -10.98 1.36
N ASP A 723 -37.80 -12.16 1.28
CA ASP A 723 -38.56 -12.77 2.36
C ASP A 723 -37.94 -14.10 2.78
N ILE A 724 -37.74 -14.28 4.09
CA ILE A 724 -37.19 -15.50 4.67
C ILE A 724 -38.07 -15.98 5.80
N LEU A 725 -38.53 -17.24 5.74
CA LEU A 725 -39.26 -17.89 6.82
C LEU A 725 -38.52 -19.14 7.30
N THR A 726 -37.99 -19.08 8.52
CA THR A 726 -37.21 -20.15 9.13
C THR A 726 -37.99 -20.87 10.22
N GLY A 727 -38.09 -22.20 10.11
CA GLY A 727 -38.56 -23.07 11.20
C GLY A 727 -37.39 -23.40 12.14
N VAL A 728 -37.65 -23.39 13.44
CA VAL A 728 -36.66 -23.68 14.48
C VAL A 728 -37.17 -24.81 15.35
N ILE A 729 -36.37 -25.82 15.63
CA ILE A 729 -36.63 -26.87 16.62
C ILE A 729 -35.37 -27.12 17.44
N GLY A 730 -35.49 -27.08 18.77
CA GLY A 730 -34.32 -27.15 19.61
C GLY A 730 -34.62 -27.63 21.03
N ALA A 731 -33.57 -27.63 21.83
CA ALA A 731 -33.69 -27.88 23.25
C ALA A 731 -32.65 -27.06 24.03
N LYS A 732 -33.02 -26.63 25.20
CA LYS A 732 -32.20 -25.90 26.15
C LYS A 732 -32.03 -26.72 27.41
N VAL A 733 -30.83 -26.70 27.98
CA VAL A 733 -30.50 -27.37 29.26
C VAL A 733 -29.90 -26.33 30.18
N SER A 734 -30.42 -26.28 31.42
CA SER A 734 -29.93 -25.34 32.44
C SER A 734 -29.88 -25.95 33.84
N LYS A 735 -29.03 -25.41 34.70
CA LYS A 735 -28.96 -25.80 36.10
C LYS A 735 -28.63 -24.60 36.99
N SER A 736 -29.42 -24.37 38.03
CA SER A 736 -29.14 -23.31 38.99
C SER A 736 -28.25 -23.81 40.13
N PHE A 737 -27.34 -22.97 40.57
CA PHE A 737 -26.43 -23.19 41.70
C PHE A 737 -26.49 -21.97 42.62
N GLU A 738 -26.81 -22.20 43.89
CA GLU A 738 -26.73 -21.16 44.94
C GLU A 738 -25.31 -21.18 45.50
N LEU A 739 -24.63 -20.03 45.47
CA LEU A 739 -23.32 -19.86 46.06
C LEU A 739 -23.40 -19.45 47.54
N SER A 740 -22.34 -19.70 48.29
CA SER A 740 -22.26 -19.43 49.71
C SER A 740 -22.47 -17.95 50.12
N ASN A 741 -22.38 -17.04 49.17
CA ASN A 741 -22.62 -15.60 49.34
C ASN A 741 -24.06 -15.17 48.99
N GLY A 742 -24.97 -16.13 48.72
CA GLY A 742 -26.36 -15.87 48.35
C GLY A 742 -26.60 -15.54 46.86
N MET A 743 -25.57 -15.56 46.02
CA MET A 743 -25.67 -15.32 44.59
C MET A 743 -26.08 -16.62 43.86
N ASN A 744 -27.07 -16.54 42.96
CA ASN A 744 -27.46 -17.65 42.10
C ASN A 744 -26.74 -17.57 40.77
N ILE A 745 -26.13 -18.68 40.33
CA ILE A 745 -25.54 -18.83 39.02
C ILE A 745 -26.29 -19.90 38.26
N LYS A 746 -26.68 -19.56 37.01
CA LYS A 746 -27.42 -20.47 36.11
C LYS A 746 -26.66 -20.61 34.78
N PRO A 747 -25.76 -21.58 34.61
CA PRO A 747 -25.28 -21.97 33.32
C PRO A 747 -26.38 -22.60 32.46
N GLU A 748 -26.31 -22.34 31.14
CA GLU A 748 -27.29 -22.81 30.16
C GLU A 748 -26.55 -23.21 28.86
N ALA A 749 -27.03 -24.26 28.22
CA ALA A 749 -26.60 -24.65 26.88
C ALA A 749 -27.84 -24.89 26.00
N ARG A 750 -27.74 -24.55 24.72
CA ARG A 750 -28.81 -24.67 23.74
C ARG A 750 -28.27 -25.33 22.47
N ILE A 751 -29.10 -26.18 21.85
CA ILE A 751 -28.88 -26.69 20.51
C ILE A 751 -30.20 -26.62 19.74
N ALA A 752 -30.14 -26.16 18.50
CA ALA A 752 -31.29 -26.14 17.62
C ALA A 752 -30.90 -26.47 16.17
N ALA A 753 -31.85 -27.09 15.48
CA ALA A 753 -31.82 -27.19 14.01
C ALA A 753 -32.76 -26.16 13.44
N THR A 754 -32.33 -25.53 12.35
CA THR A 754 -33.10 -24.54 11.59
C THR A 754 -33.31 -25.01 10.15
N TYR A 755 -34.45 -24.66 9.58
CA TYR A 755 -34.71 -24.94 8.18
C TYR A 755 -35.52 -23.80 7.57
N ASP A 756 -35.00 -23.21 6.47
CA ASP A 756 -35.71 -22.17 5.74
C ASP A 756 -36.83 -22.79 4.91
N LEU A 757 -38.05 -22.65 5.42
CA LEU A 757 -39.28 -23.09 4.75
C LEU A 757 -39.50 -22.32 3.47
N PHE A 758 -39.10 -21.07 3.48
CA PHE A 758 -39.13 -20.11 2.40
C PHE A 758 -37.89 -19.23 2.43
N ASN A 759 -37.24 -19.06 1.29
CA ASN A 759 -36.07 -18.23 1.10
C ASN A 759 -35.98 -17.85 -0.36
N ASP A 760 -36.10 -16.54 -0.65
CA ASP A 760 -36.06 -16.03 -2.01
C ASP A 760 -34.64 -16.05 -2.56
N ASP A 761 -34.52 -16.44 -3.85
CA ASP A 761 -33.27 -16.20 -4.59
C ASP A 761 -33.12 -14.70 -4.81
N VAL A 762 -31.86 -14.24 -4.68
CA VAL A 762 -31.55 -12.82 -4.69
C VAL A 762 -30.78 -12.45 -5.96
N ASN A 763 -31.42 -11.66 -6.82
CA ASN A 763 -30.85 -11.18 -8.07
C ASN A 763 -30.83 -9.65 -8.08
N SER A 764 -29.71 -9.05 -8.50
CA SER A 764 -29.61 -7.61 -8.71
C SER A 764 -29.72 -7.29 -10.20
N VAL A 765 -30.57 -6.31 -10.55
CA VAL A 765 -30.64 -5.77 -11.91
C VAL A 765 -29.98 -4.39 -11.94
N VAL A 766 -29.05 -4.23 -12.87
CA VAL A 766 -28.23 -3.01 -13.04
C VAL A 766 -28.53 -2.39 -14.38
N THR A 767 -28.77 -1.09 -14.41
CA THR A 767 -28.90 -0.30 -15.65
C THR A 767 -27.76 0.71 -15.71
N LEU A 768 -27.01 0.70 -16.81
CA LEU A 768 -25.92 1.61 -17.10
C LEU A 768 -26.41 2.94 -17.68
N ALA A 769 -25.54 3.96 -17.71
CA ALA A 769 -25.87 5.30 -18.20
C ALA A 769 -26.43 5.34 -19.64
N ASN A 770 -26.01 4.42 -20.50
CA ASN A 770 -26.48 4.31 -21.88
C ASN A 770 -27.81 3.53 -22.02
N GLY A 771 -28.39 3.03 -20.91
CA GLY A 771 -29.61 2.24 -20.88
C GLY A 771 -29.42 0.73 -21.04
N SER A 772 -28.17 0.25 -21.25
CA SER A 772 -27.87 -1.19 -21.22
C SER A 772 -28.08 -1.73 -19.82
N ALA A 773 -28.56 -2.97 -19.71
CA ALA A 773 -28.83 -3.59 -18.42
C ALA A 773 -28.27 -5.01 -18.34
N TYR A 774 -27.91 -5.44 -17.15
CA TYR A 774 -27.50 -6.80 -16.85
C TYR A 774 -28.06 -7.24 -15.49
N ALA A 775 -28.16 -8.54 -15.30
CA ALA A 775 -28.51 -9.12 -14.02
C ALA A 775 -27.33 -9.84 -13.40
N VAL A 776 -27.19 -9.73 -12.08
CA VAL A 776 -26.24 -10.50 -11.28
C VAL A 776 -27.05 -11.49 -10.46
N GLU A 777 -26.87 -12.77 -10.76
CA GLU A 777 -27.50 -13.84 -10.01
C GLU A 777 -26.73 -14.08 -8.71
N GLY A 778 -27.43 -13.98 -7.58
CA GLY A 778 -26.92 -14.35 -6.28
C GLY A 778 -27.30 -15.79 -5.92
N GLU A 779 -26.72 -16.28 -4.84
CA GLU A 779 -27.02 -17.59 -4.26
C GLU A 779 -27.52 -17.40 -2.82
N ALA A 780 -28.75 -17.92 -2.56
CA ALA A 780 -29.30 -17.94 -1.22
C ALA A 780 -28.47 -18.91 -0.34
N LEU A 781 -28.43 -18.66 0.98
CA LEU A 781 -27.83 -19.61 1.94
C LEU A 781 -28.53 -20.97 1.86
N ASP A 782 -27.78 -22.05 2.14
CA ASP A 782 -28.37 -23.38 2.32
C ASP A 782 -29.50 -23.31 3.36
N ARG A 783 -30.58 -24.02 3.06
CA ARG A 783 -31.82 -24.01 3.88
C ARG A 783 -31.65 -24.65 5.25
N PHE A 784 -30.75 -25.63 5.39
CA PHE A 784 -30.50 -26.30 6.67
C PHE A 784 -29.39 -25.62 7.45
N GLY A 785 -29.63 -25.39 8.75
CA GLY A 785 -28.65 -24.84 9.67
C GLY A 785 -28.71 -25.47 11.04
N MET A 786 -27.63 -25.28 11.81
CA MET A 786 -27.50 -25.67 13.20
C MET A 786 -27.14 -24.44 14.04
N GLU A 787 -27.77 -24.33 15.21
CA GLU A 787 -27.47 -23.29 16.21
C GLU A 787 -26.99 -23.94 17.51
N PHE A 788 -25.93 -23.36 18.09
CA PHE A 788 -25.39 -23.76 19.38
C PHE A 788 -25.32 -22.51 20.29
N GLY A 789 -25.81 -22.62 21.52
CA GLY A 789 -25.68 -21.55 22.47
C GLY A 789 -25.09 -22.05 23.79
N ALA A 790 -24.31 -21.21 24.43
CA ALA A 790 -23.85 -21.43 25.79
C ALA A 790 -23.86 -20.10 26.55
N GLY A 791 -24.30 -20.11 27.79
CA GLY A 791 -24.36 -18.89 28.59
C GLY A 791 -24.34 -19.15 30.07
N VAL A 792 -24.14 -18.07 30.83
CA VAL A 792 -24.24 -18.07 32.27
C VAL A 792 -24.92 -16.79 32.73
N THR A 793 -25.91 -16.96 33.57
CA THR A 793 -26.61 -15.84 34.23
C THR A 793 -26.28 -15.86 35.71
N ALA A 794 -25.91 -14.72 36.26
CA ALA A 794 -25.63 -14.49 37.65
C ALA A 794 -26.67 -13.52 38.26
N GLU A 795 -27.51 -13.94 39.19
CA GLU A 795 -28.34 -13.09 40.02
C GLU A 795 -27.49 -12.59 41.20
N VAL A 796 -26.94 -11.37 41.03
CA VAL A 796 -26.03 -10.76 42.00
C VAL A 796 -26.77 -10.39 43.29
N ASN A 797 -28.01 -9.94 43.14
CA ASN A 797 -28.95 -9.67 44.19
C ASN A 797 -30.38 -9.63 43.60
N ASP A 798 -31.37 -9.35 44.42
CA ASP A 798 -32.81 -9.33 44.04
C ASP A 798 -33.10 -8.37 42.85
N ASN A 799 -32.29 -7.33 42.67
CA ASN A 799 -32.50 -6.29 41.67
C ASN A 799 -31.55 -6.41 40.45
N VAL A 800 -30.38 -7.04 40.61
CA VAL A 800 -29.31 -7.02 39.57
C VAL A 800 -29.02 -8.41 39.05
N GLU A 801 -29.10 -8.54 37.75
CA GLU A 801 -28.78 -9.76 37.01
C GLU A 801 -27.73 -9.42 35.95
N LEU A 802 -26.69 -10.25 35.83
CA LEU A 802 -25.64 -10.16 34.82
C LEU A 802 -25.59 -11.46 34.01
N SER A 803 -25.48 -11.37 32.73
CA SER A 803 -25.38 -12.55 31.84
C SER A 803 -24.24 -12.40 30.83
N LEU A 804 -23.60 -13.52 30.57
CA LEU A 804 -22.62 -13.68 29.48
C LEU A 804 -23.09 -14.85 28.61
N GLY A 805 -23.12 -14.65 27.31
CA GLY A 805 -23.56 -15.66 26.34
C GLY A 805 -22.68 -15.72 25.11
N TYR A 806 -22.73 -16.86 24.49
CA TYR A 806 -22.14 -17.14 23.17
C TYR A 806 -23.17 -17.91 22.34
N GLU A 807 -23.33 -17.53 21.08
CA GLU A 807 -24.12 -18.24 20.08
C GLU A 807 -23.26 -18.49 18.83
N GLY A 808 -23.33 -19.69 18.30
CA GLY A 808 -22.74 -20.07 17.01
C GLY A 808 -23.80 -20.61 16.08
N LYS A 809 -23.80 -20.18 14.82
CA LYS A 809 -24.70 -20.64 13.77
C LYS A 809 -23.89 -21.14 12.60
N PHE A 810 -24.31 -22.29 12.04
CA PHE A 810 -23.56 -22.98 10.99
C PHE A 810 -24.52 -23.44 9.89
N ARG A 811 -24.20 -23.11 8.66
CA ARG A 811 -24.81 -23.64 7.43
C ARG A 811 -23.70 -24.04 6.46
N GLU A 812 -24.02 -24.67 5.35
CA GLU A 812 -23.03 -24.91 4.29
C GLU A 812 -22.44 -23.55 3.83
N ASP A 813 -21.13 -23.48 3.72
CA ASP A 813 -20.37 -22.28 3.33
C ASP A 813 -20.56 -21.04 4.22
N TYR A 814 -21.27 -21.14 5.36
CA TYR A 814 -21.53 -20.02 6.26
C TYR A 814 -21.36 -20.35 7.75
N GLN A 815 -20.67 -19.47 8.46
CA GLN A 815 -20.53 -19.55 9.92
C GLN A 815 -20.69 -18.19 10.57
N ASP A 816 -21.26 -18.20 11.78
CA ASP A 816 -21.53 -17.02 12.58
C ASP A 816 -21.22 -17.28 14.05
N HIS A 817 -20.62 -16.30 14.71
CA HIS A 817 -20.23 -16.36 16.10
C HIS A 817 -20.61 -15.07 16.82
N THR A 818 -21.53 -15.13 17.77
CA THR A 818 -22.03 -13.98 18.53
C THR A 818 -21.69 -14.09 20.01
N GLY A 819 -21.01 -13.09 20.56
CA GLY A 819 -20.79 -12.87 21.99
C GLY A 819 -21.78 -11.86 22.56
N LEU A 820 -22.35 -12.13 23.75
CA LEU A 820 -23.37 -11.33 24.39
C LEU A 820 -22.98 -11.01 25.83
N ILE A 821 -23.06 -9.76 26.22
CA ILE A 821 -22.89 -9.32 27.62
C ILE A 821 -24.12 -8.49 28.04
N ASN A 822 -24.80 -8.91 29.08
CA ASN A 822 -26.05 -8.27 29.50
C ASN A 822 -26.03 -7.89 30.97
N ALA A 823 -26.64 -6.75 31.26
CA ALA A 823 -26.99 -6.32 32.62
C ALA A 823 -28.48 -5.93 32.70
N LYS A 824 -29.15 -6.40 33.72
CA LYS A 824 -30.57 -6.16 33.96
C LYS A 824 -30.79 -5.65 35.39
N TYR A 825 -31.61 -4.62 35.50
CA TYR A 825 -32.07 -4.08 36.79
C TYR A 825 -33.56 -4.26 36.93
N LYS A 826 -33.98 -4.97 38.00
CA LYS A 826 -35.38 -5.26 38.35
C LYS A 826 -35.86 -4.24 39.40
N PHE A 827 -37.06 -3.71 39.29
CA PHE A 827 -37.64 -2.74 40.25
C PHE A 827 -39.11 -2.99 40.57
#